data_0c2681e4f1c9a808c2f1a94e940a6b76
#
_entry.id   0c2681e4f1c9a808c2f1a94e940a6b76
#
_cell.length_a   1.000
_cell.length_b   1.000
_cell.length_c   1.000
_cell.angle_alpha   90.00
_cell.angle_beta   90.00
_cell.angle_gamma   90.00
#
_symmetry.space_group_name_H-M   'P 1'
#
loop_
_entity.id
_entity.type
_entity.pdbx_description
1 polymer ?
#
loop_
_entity_poly.entity_id
_entity_poly.type
_entity_poly.pdbx_seq_one_letter_code
_entity_poly.pdbx_strand_id
1 'polypeptide(L)'
;MTQEASFIYNSKSKNVYSTLVSLLEGCSQFKISVAFITYGGLQILLDTLKELEDRNIKGEVLTSTYLHFTDPKALERLATFSNVKLKIFVPGSDYGFHTKGFLFKGFKADDNQPNWTVLVGSSNLTASALKCNMEWNVLHSTSTPVNDSDKNLSSDILKEFDRLWESEFAKDYSTEFLDSYRKYLINHPKQLSESKDLFTFDESIRPNRMQSEAITKLDKLRALGETKALAIAATGSGKTYMSVFDAMQFKPQKLLFIVHRGEILSKAKESFDDVIKATDSNYSSGFFNAREKNKDAKYIFASLDTLVKHFEEFKNEAFDYIVVDEAHHATSSTYKRILDYFKPKFLLGLTATPERSDSGDVFSLFDNNVAIEIRLRDALAFDLVCPFHYFGITDAQGIDYSKLKNKPGESGYLDEVAKLLMVKVRVDYILEKMKFYDHDGDGKAKVLGFCATVEHAKYMADEFNRRLSHGSHDYAVALSGKDGSDTRESFIKKLENEKDPLSVIFTVDIFNEGVDIPSVNTILMLRPTASSIIFVQQLGRGLRKLPNKEFVTVLDFIGNYQKSFLMAIALNGKNNYDRDSLKVSVENDFSDIPGSTYIHMDRITKKQILKQLEHEKFYALKYLKDNYYSFKKINGNKIPMLTDFLKQDGAYDPLNFTKPAAFSTYFDFVKSVEAKSNPVSWAFDEPTGYCMLKFVHKFLLPSKRPYELVIIKSLMEAKNFTLQCSEIARKLEKYIDNPSADTLNHAANVLSGVYFDKNEKSSYKNIRLLKDKDNLSLNKYVIEFLTSGSPLLPWVKDAIEYGLRRYVSEFGTVNYGTPFFKLYSEYSMRDTAPLTNYEKAHSSFRGQGLITAVKSDYLLFVDLYKEEGIKDSVNYDDRFLSPRVFQWQSPNSTKQASDIGNNLIHNKDNKVNLHLFVRKYPKLEGITAPFIYLGKVNTIDGTAKGDKPITMNFLLENEVPDQLYNELITIVDGDSDETED
;
A
#
# COMPACT_ATOMS: atom_id res chain seq x y z
N MET A 1 19.86 24.97 32.45
CA MET A 1 19.45 24.86 31.04
C MET A 1 19.76 23.44 30.61
N THR A 2 18.73 22.70 30.26
CA THR A 2 18.80 21.26 30.01
C THR A 2 19.42 21.02 28.64
N GLN A 3 20.52 20.27 28.59
CA GLN A 3 20.99 19.63 27.34
C GLN A 3 19.88 18.68 26.87
N GLU A 4 19.23 18.99 25.75
CA GLU A 4 18.22 18.08 25.18
C GLU A 4 18.93 17.03 24.33
N ALA A 5 18.94 15.79 24.82
CA ALA A 5 19.32 14.62 24.04
C ALA A 5 18.06 13.86 23.67
N SER A 6 17.92 13.48 22.38
CA SER A 6 16.80 12.70 21.87
C SER A 6 17.29 11.41 21.22
N PHE A 7 16.54 10.33 21.39
CA PHE A 7 16.81 9.05 20.75
C PHE A 7 16.10 8.97 19.40
N ILE A 8 16.83 8.73 18.33
CA ILE A 8 16.35 8.66 16.95
C ILE A 8 16.53 7.25 16.40
N TYR A 9 15.45 6.66 15.93
CA TYR A 9 15.42 5.31 15.36
C TYR A 9 14.37 5.22 14.27
N ASN A 10 14.49 4.22 13.40
CA ASN A 10 13.48 3.97 12.37
C ASN A 10 12.30 3.18 12.96
N SER A 11 11.10 3.70 12.73
CA SER A 11 9.83 3.09 13.10
C SER A 11 8.81 3.29 11.97
N LYS A 12 7.61 2.79 12.14
CA LYS A 12 6.52 3.03 11.14
C LYS A 12 6.12 4.50 11.02
N SER A 13 6.42 5.31 12.00
CA SER A 13 5.98 6.70 12.12
C SER A 13 7.11 7.72 12.08
N LYS A 14 8.35 7.31 12.34
CA LYS A 14 9.51 8.19 12.46
C LYS A 14 10.76 7.51 11.92
N ASN A 15 11.57 8.22 11.17
CA ASN A 15 12.80 7.67 10.61
C ASN A 15 13.96 8.67 10.68
N VAL A 16 15.17 8.15 10.52
CA VAL A 16 16.41 8.95 10.53
C VAL A 16 16.42 9.96 9.39
N TYR A 17 15.86 9.58 8.21
CA TYR A 17 15.80 10.42 7.03
C TYR A 17 15.08 11.76 7.31
N SER A 18 13.86 11.74 7.86
CA SER A 18 13.10 12.97 8.14
C SER A 18 13.83 13.90 9.11
N THR A 19 14.47 13.34 10.12
CA THR A 19 15.31 14.10 11.05
C THR A 19 16.52 14.73 10.34
N LEU A 20 17.20 13.95 9.49
CA LEU A 20 18.37 14.40 8.74
C LEU A 20 18.02 15.55 7.79
N VAL A 21 16.93 15.43 7.02
CA VAL A 21 16.47 16.47 6.09
C VAL A 21 16.13 17.76 6.83
N SER A 22 15.34 17.67 7.91
CA SER A 22 14.99 18.86 8.73
C SER A 22 16.23 19.58 9.29
N LEU A 23 17.26 18.83 9.69
CA LEU A 23 18.52 19.41 10.18
C LEU A 23 19.34 20.05 9.06
N LEU A 24 19.36 19.45 7.87
CA LEU A 24 20.02 20.00 6.68
C LEU A 24 19.34 21.30 6.22
N GLU A 25 18.04 21.33 6.12
CA GLU A 25 17.27 22.52 5.71
C GLU A 25 17.45 23.71 6.67
N GLY A 26 17.56 23.42 7.97
CA GLY A 26 17.72 24.40 9.04
C GLY A 26 19.17 24.77 9.37
N CYS A 27 20.17 24.30 8.63
CA CYS A 27 21.57 24.56 8.96
C CYS A 27 22.21 25.69 8.14
N SER A 28 23.27 26.29 8.68
CA SER A 28 24.16 27.25 8.00
C SER A 28 25.46 26.60 7.49
N GLN A 29 25.77 25.40 7.98
CA GLN A 29 26.90 24.56 7.56
C GLN A 29 26.63 23.12 8.03
N PHE A 30 27.10 22.12 7.28
CA PHE A 30 27.02 20.73 7.70
C PHE A 30 28.35 19.99 7.53
N LYS A 31 28.53 18.96 8.37
CA LYS A 31 29.64 18.00 8.29
C LYS A 31 29.08 16.59 8.42
N ILE A 32 29.50 15.69 7.56
CA ILE A 32 29.06 14.29 7.57
C ILE A 32 30.28 13.38 7.60
N SER A 33 30.33 12.45 8.56
CA SER A 33 31.35 11.41 8.63
C SER A 33 30.67 10.06 8.69
N VAL A 34 30.73 9.26 7.61
CA VAL A 34 30.08 7.96 7.48
C VAL A 34 31.01 6.92 6.89
N ALA A 35 30.92 5.69 7.38
CA ALA A 35 31.80 4.61 6.92
C ALA A 35 31.60 4.34 5.44
N PHE A 36 30.37 4.38 4.93
CA PHE A 36 30.08 4.21 3.51
C PHE A 36 28.82 4.93 3.07
N ILE A 37 28.75 5.20 1.78
CA ILE A 37 27.65 5.89 1.08
C ILE A 37 27.22 5.02 -0.08
N THR A 38 25.91 4.68 -0.17
CA THR A 38 25.33 4.09 -1.37
C THR A 38 24.66 5.16 -2.23
N TYR A 39 24.51 4.87 -3.53
CA TYR A 39 23.82 5.81 -4.42
C TYR A 39 22.36 6.00 -4.01
N GLY A 40 21.68 4.93 -3.59
CA GLY A 40 20.30 5.01 -3.08
C GLY A 40 20.16 5.92 -1.85
N GLY A 41 21.12 5.89 -0.93
CA GLY A 41 21.15 6.80 0.22
C GLY A 41 21.40 8.24 -0.17
N LEU A 42 22.23 8.48 -1.15
CA LEU A 42 22.49 9.83 -1.69
C LEU A 42 21.32 10.35 -2.51
N GLN A 43 20.70 9.51 -3.34
CA GLN A 43 19.65 9.91 -4.27
C GLN A 43 18.45 10.55 -3.55
N ILE A 44 18.09 10.02 -2.39
CA ILE A 44 16.98 10.58 -1.58
C ILE A 44 17.31 11.94 -0.95
N LEU A 45 18.58 12.38 -0.99
CA LEU A 45 19.04 13.68 -0.50
C LEU A 45 19.41 14.67 -1.63
N LEU A 46 19.32 14.27 -2.92
CA LEU A 46 19.80 15.10 -4.02
C LEU A 46 19.11 16.46 -4.09
N ASP A 47 17.79 16.49 -3.91
CA ASP A 47 17.03 17.74 -3.95
C ASP A 47 17.40 18.64 -2.76
N THR A 48 17.50 18.10 -1.55
CA THR A 48 17.96 18.84 -0.36
C THR A 48 19.38 19.37 -0.56
N LEU A 49 20.30 18.55 -1.08
CA LEU A 49 21.69 19.01 -1.36
C LEU A 49 21.72 20.09 -2.45
N LYS A 50 20.83 20.03 -3.44
CA LYS A 50 20.71 21.05 -4.47
C LYS A 50 20.20 22.37 -3.91
N GLU A 51 19.19 22.34 -3.03
CA GLU A 51 18.73 23.53 -2.31
C GLU A 51 19.81 24.16 -1.44
N LEU A 52 20.62 23.33 -0.76
CA LEU A 52 21.78 23.82 0.02
C LEU A 52 22.86 24.43 -0.89
N GLU A 53 23.07 23.87 -2.08
CA GLU A 53 23.97 24.47 -3.08
C GLU A 53 23.45 25.84 -3.55
N ASP A 54 22.17 25.93 -3.91
CA ASP A 54 21.54 27.18 -4.35
C ASP A 54 21.56 28.26 -3.26
N ARG A 55 21.51 27.88 -1.98
CA ARG A 55 21.67 28.75 -0.80
C ARG A 55 23.15 28.97 -0.41
N ASN A 56 24.10 28.37 -1.12
CA ASN A 56 25.54 28.41 -0.83
C ASN A 56 25.92 27.94 0.59
N ILE A 57 25.19 26.95 1.13
CA ILE A 57 25.46 26.35 2.43
C ILE A 57 26.61 25.34 2.28
N LYS A 58 27.71 25.57 2.97
CA LYS A 58 28.93 24.75 2.86
C LYS A 58 28.79 23.41 3.58
N GLY A 59 29.21 22.33 2.93
CA GLY A 59 29.25 20.97 3.46
C GLY A 59 30.65 20.36 3.39
N GLU A 60 30.99 19.56 4.39
CA GLU A 60 32.18 18.72 4.41
C GLU A 60 31.75 17.27 4.61
N VAL A 61 32.12 16.39 3.67
CA VAL A 61 31.75 14.97 3.70
C VAL A 61 33.00 14.11 3.73
N LEU A 62 33.12 13.30 4.81
CA LEU A 62 34.18 12.33 5.00
C LEU A 62 33.56 10.91 4.95
N THR A 63 34.02 10.12 4.02
CA THR A 63 33.62 8.70 3.90
C THR A 63 34.84 7.82 3.65
N SER A 64 34.69 6.53 3.51
CA SER A 64 35.80 5.64 3.34
C SER A 64 35.59 4.56 2.30
N THR A 65 36.67 3.94 1.85
CA THR A 65 36.65 2.71 1.03
C THR A 65 36.65 1.44 1.89
N TYR A 66 36.51 1.58 3.20
CA TYR A 66 36.52 0.47 4.16
C TYR A 66 35.43 -0.55 3.82
N LEU A 67 35.79 -1.84 3.78
CA LEU A 67 34.92 -2.94 3.38
C LEU A 67 34.31 -2.82 1.96
N HIS A 68 34.76 -1.85 1.15
CA HIS A 68 34.34 -1.66 -0.26
C HIS A 68 32.84 -1.43 -0.45
N PHE A 69 32.12 -0.92 0.56
CA PHE A 69 30.69 -0.66 0.48
C PHE A 69 30.32 0.73 -0.08
N THR A 70 31.26 1.66 -0.10
CA THR A 70 31.02 2.98 -0.70
C THR A 70 30.87 2.84 -2.23
N ASP A 71 29.79 3.38 -2.75
CA ASP A 71 29.48 3.36 -4.18
C ASP A 71 30.30 4.45 -4.91
N PRO A 72 31.11 4.08 -5.91
CA PRO A 72 31.84 5.06 -6.73
C PRO A 72 30.96 6.16 -7.33
N LYS A 73 29.72 5.84 -7.70
CA LYS A 73 28.76 6.80 -8.26
C LYS A 73 28.30 7.81 -7.24
N ALA A 74 28.11 7.37 -5.99
CA ALA A 74 27.76 8.29 -4.91
C ALA A 74 28.87 9.32 -4.69
N LEU A 75 30.15 8.90 -4.76
CA LEU A 75 31.30 9.81 -4.68
C LEU A 75 31.33 10.79 -5.85
N GLU A 76 31.19 10.30 -7.06
CA GLU A 76 31.13 11.12 -8.28
C GLU A 76 29.99 12.14 -8.22
N ARG A 77 28.80 11.72 -7.79
CA ARG A 77 27.64 12.59 -7.69
C ARG A 77 27.80 13.65 -6.60
N LEU A 78 28.29 13.30 -5.42
CA LEU A 78 28.59 14.26 -4.35
C LEU A 78 29.61 15.32 -4.80
N ALA A 79 30.61 14.91 -5.55
CA ALA A 79 31.65 15.84 -6.06
C ALA A 79 31.11 16.85 -7.11
N THR A 80 29.91 16.64 -7.66
CA THR A 80 29.30 17.63 -8.58
C THR A 80 28.69 18.84 -7.86
N PHE A 81 28.43 18.75 -6.55
CA PHE A 81 27.91 19.88 -5.78
C PHE A 81 29.03 20.85 -5.40
N SER A 82 28.95 22.08 -5.89
CA SER A 82 29.99 23.11 -5.73
C SER A 82 30.19 23.59 -4.27
N ASN A 83 29.19 23.39 -3.42
CA ASN A 83 29.19 23.74 -2.01
C ASN A 83 29.71 22.60 -1.10
N VAL A 84 29.95 21.40 -1.64
CA VAL A 84 30.37 20.21 -0.89
C VAL A 84 31.85 19.94 -1.11
N LYS A 85 32.63 19.87 -0.03
CA LYS A 85 33.98 19.32 -0.04
C LYS A 85 33.93 17.82 0.33
N LEU A 86 34.51 16.96 -0.48
CA LEU A 86 34.51 15.52 -0.31
C LEU A 86 35.94 15.01 -0.06
N LYS A 87 36.15 14.33 1.06
CA LYS A 87 37.35 13.57 1.35
C LYS A 87 37.05 12.09 1.54
N ILE A 88 38.01 11.24 1.16
CA ILE A 88 37.88 9.79 1.31
C ILE A 88 38.99 9.32 2.23
N PHE A 89 38.60 8.73 3.36
CA PHE A 89 39.52 8.12 4.31
C PHE A 89 39.97 6.76 3.77
N VAL A 90 41.24 6.64 3.46
CA VAL A 90 41.86 5.40 2.98
C VAL A 90 42.59 4.77 4.16
N PRO A 91 42.00 3.75 4.84
CA PRO A 91 42.60 3.18 6.04
C PRO A 91 43.91 2.48 5.72
N GLY A 92 44.89 2.65 6.59
CA GLY A 92 46.12 1.83 6.62
C GLY A 92 45.84 0.41 7.16
N SER A 93 46.90 -0.41 7.26
CA SER A 93 46.78 -1.78 7.79
C SER A 93 46.28 -1.84 9.23
N ASP A 94 46.42 -0.78 10.00
CA ASP A 94 46.25 -0.80 11.47
C ASP A 94 44.94 -0.15 11.96
N TYR A 95 44.20 0.54 11.08
CA TYR A 95 43.03 1.31 11.46
C TYR A 95 41.87 1.08 10.47
N GLY A 96 40.70 0.63 11.03
CA GLY A 96 39.43 0.67 10.30
C GLY A 96 38.76 2.04 10.42
N PHE A 97 37.93 2.43 9.44
CA PHE A 97 37.10 3.62 9.50
C PHE A 97 35.62 3.20 9.53
N HIS A 98 34.95 3.49 10.64
CA HIS A 98 33.56 3.05 10.83
C HIS A 98 32.70 4.11 11.58
N THR A 99 33.01 5.38 11.37
CA THR A 99 32.25 6.50 11.95
C THR A 99 30.88 6.67 11.31
N LYS A 100 29.91 7.19 12.08
CA LYS A 100 28.58 7.56 11.61
C LYS A 100 28.13 8.75 12.41
N GLY A 101 28.37 9.93 11.87
CA GLY A 101 28.05 11.19 12.49
C GLY A 101 27.62 12.25 11.49
N PHE A 102 26.56 12.98 11.82
CA PHE A 102 26.03 14.09 11.06
C PHE A 102 25.99 15.32 11.97
N LEU A 103 26.63 16.40 11.58
CA LEU A 103 26.85 17.58 12.39
C LEU A 103 26.32 18.81 11.66
N PHE A 104 25.53 19.62 12.34
CA PHE A 104 24.83 20.78 11.76
C PHE A 104 25.05 22.02 12.61
N LYS A 105 25.40 23.11 11.95
CA LYS A 105 25.51 24.44 12.55
C LYS A 105 24.19 25.17 12.32
N GLY A 106 23.47 25.50 13.39
CA GLY A 106 22.17 26.12 13.31
C GLY A 106 22.22 27.58 12.86
N PHE A 107 21.09 28.06 12.28
CA PHE A 107 20.83 29.48 12.10
C PHE A 107 20.25 30.06 13.40
N LYS A 108 20.92 31.01 14.04
CA LYS A 108 20.31 31.90 15.04
C LYS A 108 20.54 33.35 14.67
N ALA A 109 19.46 34.11 14.64
CA ALA A 109 19.48 35.52 14.26
C ALA A 109 20.13 36.45 15.29
N ASP A 110 20.23 36.04 16.57
CA ASP A 110 20.57 36.94 17.68
C ASP A 110 21.83 36.60 18.52
N ASP A 111 22.53 35.50 18.24
CA ASP A 111 23.71 35.11 19.01
C ASP A 111 24.99 35.05 18.15
N ASN A 112 26.01 35.78 18.57
CA ASN A 112 27.34 35.80 17.93
C ASN A 112 28.10 34.45 18.00
N GLN A 113 27.46 33.37 18.46
CA GLN A 113 28.05 32.02 18.50
C GLN A 113 27.08 30.96 17.98
N PRO A 114 27.49 30.14 17.00
CA PRO A 114 26.65 29.13 16.44
C PRO A 114 26.54 27.89 17.34
N ASN A 115 25.31 27.42 17.53
CA ASN A 115 25.06 26.12 18.15
C ASN A 115 25.24 24.97 17.14
N TRP A 116 25.88 23.92 17.62
CA TRP A 116 25.98 22.67 16.84
C TRP A 116 25.01 21.63 17.35
N THR A 117 24.28 21.02 16.42
CA THR A 117 23.46 19.83 16.64
C THR A 117 24.20 18.64 16.03
N VAL A 118 24.34 17.56 16.78
CA VAL A 118 25.01 16.34 16.34
C VAL A 118 24.08 15.16 16.40
N LEU A 119 24.05 14.36 15.33
CA LEU A 119 23.36 13.09 15.25
C LEU A 119 24.42 11.99 15.07
N VAL A 120 24.59 11.15 16.08
CA VAL A 120 25.62 10.09 16.07
C VAL A 120 25.01 8.75 16.46
N GLY A 121 25.37 7.69 15.74
CA GLY A 121 24.87 6.35 16.02
C GLY A 121 25.32 5.29 15.04
N SER A 122 24.38 4.44 14.61
CA SER A 122 24.68 3.30 13.74
C SER A 122 24.45 3.59 12.25
N SER A 123 23.76 4.68 11.87
CA SER A 123 23.28 4.93 10.52
C SER A 123 24.38 5.37 9.54
N ASN A 124 24.62 4.61 8.51
CA ASN A 124 25.35 5.04 7.33
C ASN A 124 24.45 5.81 6.34
N LEU A 125 25.03 6.41 5.30
CA LEU A 125 24.28 7.11 4.26
C LEU A 125 23.78 6.12 3.20
N THR A 126 22.82 5.28 3.60
CA THR A 126 22.11 4.32 2.74
C THR A 126 20.61 4.50 2.88
N ALA A 127 19.82 4.25 1.82
CA ALA A 127 18.38 4.40 1.87
C ALA A 127 17.74 3.53 2.97
N SER A 128 18.22 2.31 3.15
CA SER A 128 17.75 1.40 4.20
C SER A 128 18.10 1.87 5.61
N ALA A 129 19.32 2.33 5.87
CA ALA A 129 19.72 2.85 7.19
C ALA A 129 18.94 4.12 7.54
N LEU A 130 18.68 4.99 6.56
CA LEU A 130 17.94 6.22 6.79
C LEU A 130 16.44 6.01 6.99
N LYS A 131 15.83 4.95 6.40
CA LYS A 131 14.37 4.79 6.37
C LYS A 131 13.81 3.57 7.09
N CYS A 132 14.47 2.41 7.09
CA CYS A 132 13.82 1.17 7.50
C CYS A 132 14.64 0.20 8.36
N ASN A 133 15.97 0.23 8.31
CA ASN A 133 16.79 -0.64 9.16
C ASN A 133 16.62 -0.30 10.64
N MET A 134 16.87 -1.28 11.53
CA MET A 134 16.97 -1.02 12.97
C MET A 134 18.25 -0.24 13.26
N GLU A 135 18.12 1.08 13.35
CA GLU A 135 19.21 1.99 13.61
C GLU A 135 19.01 2.71 14.94
N TRP A 136 20.07 2.90 15.69
CA TRP A 136 20.08 3.63 16.94
C TRP A 136 20.97 4.86 16.84
N ASN A 137 20.37 6.04 16.98
CA ASN A 137 21.11 7.29 16.94
C ASN A 137 20.72 8.18 18.12
N VAL A 138 21.65 9.01 18.55
CA VAL A 138 21.44 10.04 19.57
C VAL A 138 21.57 11.40 18.89
N LEU A 139 20.52 12.20 18.99
CA LEU A 139 20.52 13.61 18.61
C LEU A 139 20.83 14.44 19.86
N HIS A 140 21.86 15.28 19.79
CA HIS A 140 22.27 16.15 20.88
C HIS A 140 22.41 17.58 20.36
N SER A 141 21.71 18.53 20.99
CA SER A 141 21.78 19.95 20.65
C SER A 141 22.32 20.74 21.85
N THR A 142 23.19 21.70 21.60
CA THR A 142 23.70 22.62 22.63
C THR A 142 23.03 23.98 22.50
N SER A 143 22.43 24.44 23.56
CA SER A 143 21.83 25.79 23.68
C SER A 143 22.78 26.90 24.17
N THR A 144 24.01 26.56 24.47
CA THR A 144 25.05 27.50 24.98
C THR A 144 26.26 27.55 24.06
N PRO A 145 26.90 28.72 23.90
CA PRO A 145 28.16 28.86 23.18
C PRO A 145 29.20 27.92 23.75
N VAL A 146 29.88 27.18 22.87
CA VAL A 146 30.95 26.27 23.28
C VAL A 146 32.19 27.10 23.58
N ASN A 147 32.45 27.43 24.83
CA ASN A 147 33.75 27.91 25.26
C ASN A 147 34.73 26.73 25.36
N ASP A 148 36.00 26.96 25.03
CA ASP A 148 37.07 25.93 25.00
C ASP A 148 37.29 25.20 26.33
N SER A 149 36.68 25.68 27.40
CA SER A 149 36.84 25.12 28.78
C SER A 149 35.74 24.12 29.17
N ASP A 150 34.62 24.04 28.44
CA ASP A 150 33.51 23.18 28.81
C ASP A 150 33.58 21.83 28.06
N LYS A 151 33.62 20.74 28.79
CA LYS A 151 33.45 19.37 28.26
C LYS A 151 32.04 19.20 27.75
N ASN A 152 31.87 19.41 26.45
CA ASN A 152 30.59 19.32 25.74
C ASN A 152 30.71 18.28 24.64
N LEU A 153 29.76 17.31 24.62
CA LEU A 153 29.71 16.21 23.64
C LEU A 153 29.84 16.70 22.20
N SER A 154 29.12 17.74 21.82
CA SER A 154 29.18 18.29 20.47
C SER A 154 30.54 18.86 20.12
N SER A 155 31.24 19.50 21.08
CA SER A 155 32.59 20.03 20.88
C SER A 155 33.61 18.91 20.66
N ASP A 156 33.53 17.86 21.46
CA ASP A 156 34.45 16.72 21.34
C ASP A 156 34.27 15.98 20.02
N ILE A 157 33.01 15.81 19.57
CA ILE A 157 32.70 15.21 18.26
C ILE A 157 33.20 16.09 17.10
N LEU A 158 33.05 17.40 17.20
CA LEU A 158 33.59 18.34 16.20
C LEU A 158 35.11 18.29 16.12
N LYS A 159 35.80 18.32 17.26
CA LYS A 159 37.25 18.19 17.30
C LYS A 159 37.75 16.87 16.71
N GLU A 160 37.02 15.78 16.97
CA GLU A 160 37.35 14.47 16.40
C GLU A 160 37.07 14.43 14.88
N PHE A 161 35.96 15.03 14.38
CA PHE A 161 35.75 15.19 12.96
C PHE A 161 36.88 15.96 12.30
N ASP A 162 37.27 17.13 12.84
CA ASP A 162 38.36 17.97 12.32
C ASP A 162 39.69 17.23 12.32
N ARG A 163 40.00 16.46 13.39
CA ARG A 163 41.19 15.61 13.47
C ARG A 163 41.22 14.55 12.36
N LEU A 164 40.10 13.90 12.12
CA LEU A 164 39.99 12.89 11.04
C LEU A 164 40.08 13.55 9.67
N TRP A 165 39.45 14.72 9.49
CA TRP A 165 39.42 15.49 8.24
C TRP A 165 40.82 15.98 7.85
N GLU A 166 41.67 16.38 8.79
CA GLU A 166 43.03 16.85 8.56
C GLU A 166 44.07 15.72 8.59
N SER A 167 43.64 14.48 8.83
CA SER A 167 44.57 13.34 8.88
C SER A 167 45.19 13.04 7.52
N GLU A 168 46.41 12.51 7.51
CA GLU A 168 47.09 12.06 6.28
C GLU A 168 46.34 10.95 5.51
N PHE A 169 45.40 10.25 6.17
CA PHE A 169 44.57 9.20 5.58
C PHE A 169 43.35 9.78 4.84
N ALA A 170 42.93 11.01 5.13
CA ALA A 170 41.79 11.69 4.47
C ALA A 170 42.26 12.37 3.18
N LYS A 171 42.07 11.69 2.05
CA LYS A 171 42.46 12.18 0.72
C LYS A 171 41.33 12.99 0.09
N ASP A 172 41.66 14.10 -0.55
CA ASP A 172 40.69 14.82 -1.38
C ASP A 172 40.19 13.94 -2.52
N TYR A 173 38.89 14.08 -2.85
CA TYR A 173 38.34 13.41 -4.01
C TYR A 173 39.04 13.88 -5.30
N SER A 174 39.38 12.92 -6.15
CA SER A 174 39.83 13.18 -7.52
C SER A 174 39.32 12.11 -8.49
N THR A 175 39.27 12.44 -9.78
CA THR A 175 38.84 11.49 -10.83
C THR A 175 39.81 10.31 -10.92
N GLU A 176 41.13 10.55 -10.74
CA GLU A 176 42.13 9.51 -10.73
C GLU A 176 41.95 8.53 -9.55
N PHE A 177 41.58 9.06 -8.39
CA PHE A 177 41.25 8.21 -7.24
C PHE A 177 40.03 7.34 -7.57
N LEU A 178 38.97 7.94 -8.12
CA LEU A 178 37.74 7.23 -8.47
C LEU A 178 37.97 6.10 -9.46
N ASP A 179 38.73 6.37 -10.52
CA ASP A 179 39.10 5.38 -11.55
C ASP A 179 39.92 4.22 -10.97
N SER A 180 40.85 4.53 -10.06
CA SER A 180 41.62 3.53 -9.35
C SER A 180 40.74 2.66 -8.45
N TYR A 181 39.76 3.28 -7.75
CA TYR A 181 38.81 2.58 -6.90
C TYR A 181 37.86 1.71 -7.71
N ARG A 182 37.35 2.18 -8.87
CA ARG A 182 36.54 1.40 -9.80
C ARG A 182 37.30 0.16 -10.30
N LYS A 183 38.55 0.33 -10.72
CA LYS A 183 39.41 -0.79 -11.16
C LYS A 183 39.63 -1.78 -10.04
N TYR A 184 39.86 -1.28 -8.82
CA TYR A 184 40.00 -2.14 -7.65
C TYR A 184 38.78 -3.01 -7.42
N LEU A 185 37.56 -2.42 -7.44
CA LEU A 185 36.28 -3.13 -7.24
C LEU A 185 36.00 -4.17 -8.34
N ILE A 186 36.39 -3.90 -9.60
CA ILE A 186 36.27 -4.87 -10.71
C ILE A 186 37.16 -6.09 -10.47
N ASN A 187 38.40 -5.87 -9.98
CA ASN A 187 39.35 -6.94 -9.71
C ASN A 187 39.10 -7.70 -8.41
N HIS A 188 38.33 -7.09 -7.51
CA HIS A 188 37.92 -7.67 -6.21
C HIS A 188 36.40 -7.57 -6.10
N PRO A 189 35.63 -8.35 -6.88
CA PRO A 189 34.19 -8.36 -6.80
C PRO A 189 33.77 -8.65 -5.36
N LYS A 190 32.80 -7.89 -4.85
CA LYS A 190 32.28 -8.05 -3.50
C LYS A 190 31.97 -9.53 -3.27
N GLN A 191 32.69 -10.19 -2.38
CA GLN A 191 32.26 -11.47 -1.83
C GLN A 191 31.05 -11.17 -0.94
N LEU A 192 29.87 -11.11 -1.55
CA LEU A 192 28.59 -11.02 -0.85
C LEU A 192 28.32 -12.24 0.07
N SER A 193 29.24 -13.22 0.04
CA SER A 193 29.19 -14.47 0.81
C SER A 193 29.81 -14.40 2.19
N GLU A 194 30.82 -13.53 2.44
CA GLU A 194 31.55 -13.62 3.72
C GLU A 194 30.85 -13.00 4.93
N SER A 195 29.84 -12.14 4.76
CA SER A 195 29.02 -11.69 5.88
C SER A 195 27.89 -12.67 6.26
N LYS A 196 27.63 -13.69 5.41
CA LYS A 196 26.72 -14.81 5.73
C LYS A 196 27.42 -15.98 6.44
N ASP A 197 28.76 -16.09 6.32
CA ASP A 197 29.51 -17.27 6.77
C ASP A 197 29.92 -17.25 8.26
N LEU A 198 29.59 -16.23 9.04
CA LEU A 198 29.81 -16.25 10.50
C LEU A 198 28.73 -17.00 11.27
N PHE A 199 27.62 -17.33 10.60
CA PHE A 199 26.62 -18.24 11.14
C PHE A 199 26.28 -19.25 10.02
N THR A 200 26.85 -20.44 10.11
CA THR A 200 26.42 -21.62 9.35
C THR A 200 24.98 -21.95 9.77
N PHE A 201 24.02 -21.19 9.26
CA PHE A 201 22.64 -21.65 9.20
C PHE A 201 22.54 -22.51 7.93
N ASP A 202 22.09 -23.74 8.14
CA ASP A 202 21.66 -24.70 7.15
C ASP A 202 21.10 -24.00 5.88
N GLU A 203 21.71 -24.19 4.71
CA GLU A 203 21.31 -23.59 3.42
C GLU A 203 19.96 -24.11 2.89
N SER A 204 19.13 -24.69 3.74
CA SER A 204 17.79 -25.10 3.36
C SER A 204 16.96 -23.88 2.95
N ILE A 205 16.49 -23.87 1.70
CA ILE A 205 15.54 -22.85 1.22
C ILE A 205 14.32 -22.88 2.14
N ARG A 206 14.11 -21.80 2.89
CA ARG A 206 13.01 -21.68 3.88
C ARG A 206 11.93 -20.76 3.39
N PRO A 207 10.65 -21.01 3.77
CA PRO A 207 9.56 -20.10 3.41
C PRO A 207 9.78 -18.72 4.04
N ASN A 208 9.59 -17.68 3.26
CA ASN A 208 9.55 -16.32 3.76
C ASN A 208 8.25 -16.07 4.54
N ARG A 209 8.11 -14.89 5.16
CA ARG A 209 6.95 -14.57 5.99
C ARG A 209 5.63 -14.69 5.22
N MET A 210 5.55 -14.18 3.99
CA MET A 210 4.36 -14.29 3.14
C MET A 210 4.00 -15.75 2.85
N GLN A 211 5.00 -16.55 2.49
CA GLN A 211 4.81 -17.97 2.19
C GLN A 211 4.34 -18.74 3.43
N SER A 212 4.91 -18.47 4.61
CA SER A 212 4.51 -19.09 5.88
C SER A 212 3.06 -18.74 6.25
N GLU A 213 2.65 -17.49 6.07
CA GLU A 213 1.27 -17.04 6.29
C GLU A 213 0.30 -17.71 5.31
N ALA A 214 0.68 -17.81 4.01
CA ALA A 214 -0.13 -18.47 2.99
C ALA A 214 -0.33 -19.95 3.30
N ILE A 215 0.74 -20.67 3.67
CA ILE A 215 0.70 -22.10 4.01
C ILE A 215 -0.20 -22.33 5.22
N THR A 216 -0.06 -21.53 6.27
CA THR A 216 -0.91 -21.61 7.47
C THR A 216 -2.39 -21.44 7.12
N LYS A 217 -2.72 -20.49 6.23
CA LYS A 217 -4.10 -20.28 5.78
C LYS A 217 -4.60 -21.41 4.88
N LEU A 218 -3.75 -21.99 4.02
CA LEU A 218 -4.09 -23.14 3.19
C LEU A 218 -4.42 -24.35 4.06
N ASP A 219 -3.64 -24.62 5.12
CA ASP A 219 -3.91 -25.69 6.07
C ASP A 219 -5.24 -25.48 6.81
N LYS A 220 -5.50 -24.25 7.24
CA LYS A 220 -6.76 -23.89 7.88
C LYS A 220 -7.95 -24.15 6.94
N LEU A 221 -7.87 -23.74 5.66
CA LEU A 221 -8.91 -23.98 4.66
C LEU A 221 -9.16 -25.49 4.47
N ARG A 222 -8.10 -26.29 4.36
CA ARG A 222 -8.20 -27.76 4.25
C ARG A 222 -8.83 -28.39 5.50
N ALA A 223 -8.46 -27.94 6.70
CA ALA A 223 -9.06 -28.40 7.95
C ALA A 223 -10.56 -28.11 8.05
N LEU A 224 -11.02 -27.02 7.41
CA LEU A 224 -12.43 -26.65 7.29
C LEU A 224 -13.19 -27.45 6.21
N GLY A 225 -12.48 -28.32 5.47
CA GLY A 225 -13.05 -29.14 4.40
C GLY A 225 -13.11 -28.46 3.02
N GLU A 226 -12.45 -27.31 2.85
CA GLU A 226 -12.35 -26.66 1.56
C GLU A 226 -11.39 -27.43 0.64
N THR A 227 -11.77 -27.57 -0.62
CA THR A 227 -11.00 -28.33 -1.63
C THR A 227 -10.30 -27.45 -2.65
N LYS A 228 -10.49 -26.13 -2.58
CA LYS A 228 -9.92 -25.17 -3.53
C LYS A 228 -9.47 -23.91 -2.81
N ALA A 229 -8.38 -23.30 -3.28
CA ALA A 229 -7.95 -22.00 -2.82
C ALA A 229 -7.18 -21.23 -3.91
N LEU A 230 -7.20 -19.89 -3.81
CA LEU A 230 -6.49 -18.96 -4.68
C LEU A 230 -5.44 -18.19 -3.84
N ALA A 231 -4.21 -18.09 -4.36
CA ALA A 231 -3.17 -17.24 -3.81
C ALA A 231 -2.84 -16.11 -4.80
N ILE A 232 -2.98 -14.87 -4.32
CA ILE A 232 -2.78 -13.65 -5.11
C ILE A 232 -1.59 -12.91 -4.56
N ALA A 233 -0.52 -12.81 -5.37
CA ALA A 233 0.67 -12.05 -4.97
C ALA A 233 1.42 -11.57 -6.21
N ALA A 234 2.07 -10.41 -6.10
CA ALA A 234 2.80 -9.77 -7.20
C ALA A 234 3.79 -10.72 -7.90
N THR A 235 4.10 -10.45 -9.16
CA THR A 235 5.12 -11.20 -9.91
C THR A 235 6.47 -11.09 -9.18
N GLY A 236 7.20 -12.20 -9.05
CA GLY A 236 8.49 -12.19 -8.33
C GLY A 236 8.40 -12.35 -6.81
N SER A 237 7.21 -12.35 -6.22
CA SER A 237 7.02 -12.53 -4.76
C SER A 237 7.30 -13.95 -4.24
N GLY A 238 7.61 -14.91 -5.12
CA GLY A 238 7.88 -16.31 -4.75
C GLY A 238 6.64 -17.20 -4.67
N LYS A 239 5.58 -16.92 -5.46
CA LYS A 239 4.36 -17.77 -5.56
C LYS A 239 4.67 -19.24 -5.86
N THR A 240 5.59 -19.51 -6.80
CA THR A 240 5.99 -20.87 -7.16
C THR A 240 6.58 -21.59 -5.95
N TYR A 241 7.53 -20.98 -5.23
CA TYR A 241 8.09 -21.54 -4.00
C TYR A 241 7.04 -21.74 -2.89
N MET A 242 6.04 -20.85 -2.79
CA MET A 242 4.92 -21.05 -1.88
C MET A 242 4.19 -22.38 -2.18
N SER A 243 3.92 -22.66 -3.47
CA SER A 243 3.28 -23.93 -3.85
C SER A 243 4.19 -25.14 -3.60
N VAL A 244 5.52 -24.99 -3.67
CA VAL A 244 6.49 -26.03 -3.30
C VAL A 244 6.39 -26.35 -1.81
N PHE A 245 6.45 -25.34 -0.96
CA PHE A 245 6.35 -25.52 0.50
C PHE A 245 4.99 -26.07 0.93
N ASP A 246 3.92 -25.62 0.29
CA ASP A 246 2.58 -26.16 0.54
C ASP A 246 2.47 -27.63 0.10
N ALA A 247 3.07 -27.99 -1.05
CA ALA A 247 3.13 -29.40 -1.48
C ALA A 247 3.95 -30.26 -0.54
N MET A 248 5.04 -29.73 0.05
CA MET A 248 5.79 -30.45 1.11
C MET A 248 4.93 -30.75 2.35
N GLN A 249 4.08 -29.82 2.73
CA GLN A 249 3.20 -29.98 3.90
C GLN A 249 2.01 -30.87 3.59
N PHE A 250 1.39 -30.72 2.43
CA PHE A 250 0.27 -31.54 1.96
C PHE A 250 0.68 -33.00 1.67
N LYS A 251 1.93 -33.25 1.25
CA LYS A 251 2.51 -34.58 0.92
C LYS A 251 1.67 -35.33 -0.12
N PRO A 252 1.49 -34.80 -1.34
CA PRO A 252 0.67 -35.45 -2.35
C PRO A 252 1.24 -36.80 -2.77
N GLN A 253 0.36 -37.73 -3.09
CA GLN A 253 0.76 -38.99 -3.74
C GLN A 253 1.12 -38.72 -5.21
N LYS A 254 0.36 -37.85 -5.88
CA LYS A 254 0.65 -37.37 -7.25
C LYS A 254 0.16 -35.95 -7.45
N LEU A 255 1.08 -35.08 -7.88
CA LEU A 255 0.81 -33.67 -8.13
C LEU A 255 0.86 -33.36 -9.62
N LEU A 256 -0.09 -32.51 -10.09
CA LEU A 256 -0.08 -31.93 -11.41
C LEU A 256 0.10 -30.41 -11.32
N PHE A 257 1.17 -29.87 -11.93
CA PHE A 257 1.42 -28.43 -12.05
C PHE A 257 1.11 -27.99 -13.49
N ILE A 258 0.16 -27.07 -13.66
CA ILE A 258 -0.31 -26.62 -14.99
C ILE A 258 0.13 -25.19 -15.22
N VAL A 259 0.77 -24.93 -16.37
CA VAL A 259 1.10 -23.58 -16.84
C VAL A 259 0.70 -23.36 -18.29
N HIS A 260 0.46 -22.10 -18.64
CA HIS A 260 0.13 -21.73 -20.03
C HIS A 260 1.37 -21.66 -20.92
N ARG A 261 2.55 -21.23 -20.43
CA ARG A 261 3.79 -21.02 -21.19
C ARG A 261 4.89 -22.00 -20.82
N GLY A 262 5.56 -22.58 -21.82
CA GLY A 262 6.59 -23.60 -21.61
C GLY A 262 7.85 -23.15 -20.83
N GLU A 263 8.23 -21.88 -20.93
CA GLU A 263 9.41 -21.35 -20.20
C GLU A 263 9.19 -21.33 -18.68
N ILE A 264 7.96 -21.04 -18.23
CA ILE A 264 7.59 -21.03 -16.82
C ILE A 264 7.63 -22.45 -16.26
N LEU A 265 7.34 -23.46 -17.10
CA LEU A 265 7.28 -24.86 -16.71
C LEU A 265 8.64 -25.38 -16.21
N SER A 266 9.73 -25.03 -16.89
CA SER A 266 11.09 -25.44 -16.51
C SER A 266 11.49 -24.83 -15.16
N LYS A 267 11.23 -23.53 -14.97
CA LYS A 267 11.53 -22.84 -13.72
C LYS A 267 10.70 -23.36 -12.55
N ALA A 268 9.42 -23.72 -12.78
CA ALA A 268 8.59 -24.33 -11.75
C ALA A 268 9.16 -25.69 -11.34
N LYS A 269 9.53 -26.55 -12.31
CA LYS A 269 10.15 -27.85 -12.02
C LYS A 269 11.45 -27.69 -11.24
N GLU A 270 12.34 -26.77 -11.66
CA GLU A 270 13.59 -26.46 -10.94
C GLU A 270 13.31 -26.07 -9.49
N SER A 271 12.34 -25.19 -9.21
CA SER A 271 11.98 -24.80 -7.84
C SER A 271 11.51 -25.99 -6.98
N PHE A 272 10.78 -26.95 -7.57
CA PHE A 272 10.38 -28.19 -6.88
C PHE A 272 11.57 -29.14 -6.68
N ASP A 273 12.45 -29.29 -7.69
CA ASP A 273 13.65 -30.08 -7.60
C ASP A 273 14.57 -29.58 -6.46
N ASP A 274 14.80 -28.27 -6.38
CA ASP A 274 15.69 -27.61 -5.41
C ASP A 274 15.26 -27.83 -3.96
N VAL A 275 13.95 -27.88 -3.69
CA VAL A 275 13.43 -27.90 -2.33
C VAL A 275 13.02 -29.31 -1.90
N ILE A 276 12.27 -30.04 -2.75
CA ILE A 276 11.64 -31.31 -2.34
C ILE A 276 12.60 -32.49 -2.52
N LYS A 277 13.47 -32.48 -3.53
CA LYS A 277 14.37 -33.59 -3.84
C LYS A 277 15.29 -33.97 -2.68
N ALA A 278 15.69 -32.98 -1.88
CA ALA A 278 16.53 -33.22 -0.70
C ALA A 278 15.75 -33.83 0.51
N THR A 279 14.43 -33.70 0.52
CA THR A 279 13.58 -34.06 1.69
C THR A 279 12.65 -35.25 1.47
N ASP A 280 12.37 -35.60 0.19
CA ASP A 280 11.48 -36.71 -0.18
C ASP A 280 12.27 -37.80 -0.95
N SER A 281 12.55 -38.91 -0.30
CA SER A 281 13.25 -40.08 -0.90
C SER A 281 12.50 -40.69 -2.10
N ASN A 282 11.20 -40.47 -2.22
CA ASN A 282 10.36 -40.93 -3.32
C ASN A 282 10.09 -39.86 -4.35
N TYR A 283 10.90 -38.78 -4.37
CA TYR A 283 10.74 -37.70 -5.31
C TYR A 283 11.05 -38.13 -6.74
N SER A 284 10.10 -37.90 -7.65
CA SER A 284 10.29 -38.04 -9.08
C SER A 284 9.52 -36.94 -9.79
N SER A 285 10.17 -36.24 -10.70
CA SER A 285 9.56 -35.15 -11.48
C SER A 285 9.72 -35.38 -12.98
N GLY A 286 8.73 -34.98 -13.77
CA GLY A 286 8.76 -35.12 -15.22
C GLY A 286 7.88 -34.10 -15.94
N PHE A 287 8.20 -33.86 -17.21
CA PHE A 287 7.40 -32.97 -18.05
C PHE A 287 6.29 -33.71 -18.78
N PHE A 288 5.17 -33.01 -18.96
CA PHE A 288 4.10 -33.41 -19.88
C PHE A 288 3.84 -32.25 -20.86
N ASN A 289 4.65 -32.19 -21.90
CA ASN A 289 4.64 -31.13 -22.91
C ASN A 289 4.78 -31.70 -24.33
N ALA A 290 4.96 -30.85 -25.34
CA ALA A 290 5.11 -31.30 -26.73
C ALA A 290 6.34 -32.19 -26.99
N ARG A 291 7.38 -32.11 -26.14
CA ARG A 291 8.65 -32.83 -26.31
C ARG A 291 8.72 -34.09 -25.45
N GLU A 292 8.13 -34.07 -24.26
CA GLU A 292 8.16 -35.14 -23.27
C GLU A 292 6.74 -35.41 -22.72
N LYS A 293 6.35 -36.68 -22.60
CA LYS A 293 5.06 -37.10 -22.04
C LYS A 293 5.26 -38.08 -20.89
N ASN A 294 5.87 -37.62 -19.81
CA ASN A 294 6.08 -38.42 -18.62
C ASN A 294 4.77 -38.52 -17.82
N LYS A 295 4.23 -39.76 -17.70
CA LYS A 295 2.99 -40.03 -16.94
C LYS A 295 3.24 -40.67 -15.58
N ASP A 296 4.46 -41.16 -15.32
CA ASP A 296 4.75 -42.00 -14.18
C ASP A 296 5.34 -41.24 -13.01
N ALA A 297 5.87 -40.02 -13.24
CA ALA A 297 6.44 -39.16 -12.21
C ALA A 297 5.40 -38.82 -11.15
N LYS A 298 5.85 -38.68 -9.90
CA LYS A 298 5.05 -38.22 -8.75
C LYS A 298 4.64 -36.73 -8.93
N TYR A 299 5.55 -35.90 -9.46
CA TYR A 299 5.33 -34.49 -9.74
C TYR A 299 5.35 -34.26 -11.25
N ILE A 300 4.22 -33.99 -11.86
CA ILE A 300 4.08 -33.78 -13.32
C ILE A 300 3.88 -32.31 -13.63
N PHE A 301 4.77 -31.76 -14.47
CA PHE A 301 4.73 -30.38 -14.93
C PHE A 301 4.17 -30.35 -16.38
N ALA A 302 2.96 -29.88 -16.54
CA ALA A 302 2.23 -29.94 -17.81
C ALA A 302 2.02 -28.56 -18.45
N SER A 303 2.29 -28.49 -19.78
CA SER A 303 1.81 -27.35 -20.56
C SER A 303 0.35 -27.52 -20.91
N LEU A 304 -0.44 -26.45 -20.79
CA LEU A 304 -1.87 -26.46 -21.08
C LEU A 304 -2.19 -27.05 -22.46
N ASP A 305 -1.49 -26.58 -23.50
CA ASP A 305 -1.74 -26.97 -24.90
C ASP A 305 -1.58 -28.47 -25.14
N THR A 306 -0.67 -29.11 -24.42
CA THR A 306 -0.48 -30.56 -24.49
C THR A 306 -1.53 -31.27 -23.63
N LEU A 307 -1.76 -30.76 -22.44
CA LEU A 307 -2.70 -31.37 -21.50
C LEU A 307 -4.12 -31.42 -22.07
N VAL A 308 -4.59 -30.36 -22.73
CA VAL A 308 -5.91 -30.30 -23.38
C VAL A 308 -6.13 -31.43 -24.39
N LYS A 309 -5.09 -31.84 -25.09
CA LYS A 309 -5.15 -32.89 -26.11
C LYS A 309 -5.07 -34.30 -25.56
N HIS A 310 -4.58 -34.44 -24.31
CA HIS A 310 -4.17 -35.72 -23.76
C HIS A 310 -4.64 -35.96 -22.30
N PHE A 311 -5.48 -35.09 -21.72
CA PHE A 311 -5.85 -35.23 -20.30
C PHE A 311 -6.66 -36.54 -20.05
N GLU A 312 -7.41 -37.02 -21.04
CA GLU A 312 -8.17 -38.29 -20.97
C GLU A 312 -7.26 -39.52 -20.86
N GLU A 313 -5.95 -39.38 -21.09
CA GLU A 313 -4.96 -40.46 -20.89
C GLU A 313 -4.65 -40.68 -19.40
N PHE A 314 -5.12 -39.80 -18.52
CA PHE A 314 -5.07 -39.93 -17.07
C PHE A 314 -6.47 -40.26 -16.55
N LYS A 315 -6.53 -41.04 -15.46
CA LYS A 315 -7.79 -41.23 -14.74
C LYS A 315 -8.21 -39.90 -14.09
N ASN A 316 -9.50 -39.68 -13.92
CA ASN A 316 -10.02 -38.47 -13.30
C ASN A 316 -9.52 -38.23 -11.86
N GLU A 317 -9.20 -39.31 -11.13
CA GLU A 317 -8.65 -39.29 -9.75
C GLU A 317 -7.12 -39.45 -9.72
N ALA A 318 -6.44 -39.28 -10.87
CA ALA A 318 -4.97 -39.51 -10.96
C ALA A 318 -4.14 -38.56 -10.11
N PHE A 319 -4.65 -37.38 -9.81
CA PHE A 319 -3.93 -36.36 -9.07
C PHE A 319 -4.71 -35.99 -7.81
N ASP A 320 -4.06 -36.04 -6.68
CA ASP A 320 -4.65 -35.62 -5.41
C ASP A 320 -4.35 -34.14 -5.11
N TYR A 321 -3.38 -33.52 -5.79
CA TYR A 321 -3.10 -32.10 -5.74
C TYR A 321 -2.85 -31.53 -7.13
N ILE A 322 -3.58 -30.46 -7.48
CA ILE A 322 -3.40 -29.72 -8.73
C ILE A 322 -3.04 -28.27 -8.40
N VAL A 323 -1.97 -27.78 -9.02
CA VAL A 323 -1.56 -26.36 -8.97
C VAL A 323 -1.76 -25.75 -10.37
N VAL A 324 -2.46 -24.65 -10.44
CA VAL A 324 -2.63 -23.86 -11.67
C VAL A 324 -1.89 -22.54 -11.52
N ASP A 325 -0.80 -22.39 -12.23
CA ASP A 325 -0.09 -21.10 -12.27
C ASP A 325 -0.73 -20.19 -13.33
N GLU A 326 -0.67 -18.88 -13.08
CA GLU A 326 -1.41 -17.86 -13.83
C GLU A 326 -2.92 -18.19 -13.90
N ALA A 327 -3.49 -18.49 -12.74
CA ALA A 327 -4.87 -18.97 -12.59
C ALA A 327 -5.94 -18.02 -13.16
N HIS A 328 -5.61 -16.77 -13.48
CA HIS A 328 -6.50 -15.87 -14.18
C HIS A 328 -6.88 -16.38 -15.60
N HIS A 329 -6.07 -17.24 -16.21
CA HIS A 329 -6.42 -17.93 -17.46
C HIS A 329 -7.37 -19.12 -17.27
N ALA A 330 -7.52 -19.60 -16.02
CA ALA A 330 -8.30 -20.81 -15.72
C ALA A 330 -9.81 -20.66 -15.98
N THR A 331 -10.28 -19.44 -16.20
CA THR A 331 -11.68 -19.15 -16.56
C THR A 331 -12.04 -19.47 -18.01
N SER A 332 -11.05 -19.70 -18.89
CA SER A 332 -11.29 -20.08 -20.29
C SER A 332 -11.96 -21.46 -20.38
N SER A 333 -12.73 -21.68 -21.46
CA SER A 333 -13.41 -22.95 -21.71
C SER A 333 -12.45 -24.14 -21.74
N THR A 334 -11.23 -23.91 -22.19
CA THR A 334 -10.14 -24.89 -22.26
C THR A 334 -9.70 -25.38 -20.89
N TYR A 335 -9.43 -24.46 -19.95
CA TYR A 335 -9.08 -24.82 -18.58
C TYR A 335 -10.25 -25.47 -17.83
N LYS A 336 -11.46 -24.93 -17.99
CA LYS A 336 -12.65 -25.47 -17.32
C LYS A 336 -12.84 -26.93 -17.67
N ARG A 337 -12.69 -27.31 -18.94
CA ARG A 337 -12.80 -28.70 -19.38
C ARG A 337 -11.83 -29.64 -18.64
N ILE A 338 -10.59 -29.20 -18.40
CA ILE A 338 -9.58 -29.97 -17.66
C ILE A 338 -9.92 -30.05 -16.17
N LEU A 339 -10.26 -28.89 -15.57
CA LEU A 339 -10.56 -28.81 -14.15
C LEU A 339 -11.87 -29.53 -13.76
N ASP A 340 -12.84 -29.58 -14.67
CA ASP A 340 -14.08 -30.35 -14.50
C ASP A 340 -13.86 -31.86 -14.59
N TYR A 341 -12.85 -32.29 -15.39
CA TYR A 341 -12.51 -33.71 -15.54
C TYR A 341 -11.81 -34.27 -14.31
N PHE A 342 -10.76 -33.58 -13.81
CA PHE A 342 -10.00 -34.05 -12.68
C PHE A 342 -10.71 -33.75 -11.36
N LYS A 343 -10.55 -34.67 -10.39
CA LYS A 343 -11.13 -34.56 -9.04
C LYS A 343 -10.04 -34.61 -7.98
N PRO A 344 -9.21 -33.57 -7.86
CA PRO A 344 -8.17 -33.52 -6.86
C PRO A 344 -8.76 -33.40 -5.45
N LYS A 345 -8.02 -33.82 -4.45
CA LYS A 345 -8.33 -33.50 -3.03
C LYS A 345 -8.17 -32.02 -2.76
N PHE A 346 -7.21 -31.37 -3.46
CA PHE A 346 -7.00 -29.93 -3.35
C PHE A 346 -6.56 -29.32 -4.68
N LEU A 347 -7.15 -28.15 -5.03
CA LEU A 347 -6.83 -27.32 -6.18
C LEU A 347 -6.33 -25.96 -5.73
N LEU A 348 -5.07 -25.64 -6.02
CA LEU A 348 -4.46 -24.34 -5.74
C LEU A 348 -4.30 -23.51 -7.01
N GLY A 349 -4.85 -22.32 -7.04
CA GLY A 349 -4.60 -21.30 -8.05
C GLY A 349 -3.54 -20.30 -7.59
N LEU A 350 -2.57 -20.00 -8.45
CA LEU A 350 -1.56 -18.95 -8.24
C LEU A 350 -1.79 -17.85 -9.29
N THR A 351 -1.85 -16.59 -8.88
CA THR A 351 -1.92 -15.48 -9.82
C THR A 351 -1.31 -14.22 -9.25
N ALA A 352 -0.74 -13.39 -10.12
CA ALA A 352 -0.32 -12.04 -9.77
C ALA A 352 -1.47 -11.04 -9.95
N THR A 353 -2.31 -11.29 -10.94
CA THR A 353 -3.45 -10.46 -11.34
C THR A 353 -4.65 -11.38 -11.51
N PRO A 354 -5.56 -11.44 -10.54
CA PRO A 354 -6.77 -12.24 -10.67
C PRO A 354 -7.74 -11.68 -11.73
N GLU A 355 -7.33 -10.63 -12.45
CA GLU A 355 -8.15 -9.78 -13.27
C GLU A 355 -7.73 -9.85 -14.75
N ARG A 356 -8.63 -10.28 -15.61
CA ARG A 356 -8.54 -10.05 -17.06
C ARG A 356 -9.89 -9.61 -17.63
N SER A 357 -9.79 -8.81 -18.70
CA SER A 357 -10.90 -8.23 -19.43
C SER A 357 -11.79 -9.27 -20.17
N ASP A 358 -11.38 -10.52 -20.24
CA ASP A 358 -11.99 -11.54 -21.09
C ASP A 358 -12.92 -12.54 -20.39
N SER A 359 -13.57 -12.13 -19.30
CA SER A 359 -14.88 -12.66 -18.91
C SER A 359 -15.01 -13.77 -17.85
N GLY A 360 -13.96 -14.20 -17.21
CA GLY A 360 -14.11 -15.25 -16.19
C GLY A 360 -13.89 -14.73 -14.76
N ASP A 361 -14.78 -15.08 -13.84
CA ASP A 361 -14.55 -14.85 -12.42
C ASP A 361 -13.66 -15.96 -11.85
N VAL A 362 -12.38 -15.67 -11.73
CA VAL A 362 -11.39 -16.60 -11.16
C VAL A 362 -11.69 -16.94 -9.71
N PHE A 363 -12.20 -15.98 -8.94
CA PHE A 363 -12.49 -16.20 -7.53
C PHE A 363 -13.60 -17.24 -7.35
N SER A 364 -14.65 -17.19 -8.16
CA SER A 364 -15.74 -18.19 -8.11
C SER A 364 -15.25 -19.58 -8.49
N LEU A 365 -14.25 -19.70 -9.37
CA LEU A 365 -13.66 -20.98 -9.75
C LEU A 365 -12.96 -21.68 -8.55
N PHE A 366 -12.42 -20.89 -7.63
CA PHE A 366 -11.79 -21.34 -6.39
C PHE A 366 -12.68 -21.18 -5.16
N ASP A 367 -14.01 -21.16 -5.34
CA ASP A 367 -15.03 -21.06 -4.30
C ASP A 367 -14.85 -19.83 -3.37
N ASN A 368 -14.25 -18.75 -3.92
CA ASN A 368 -13.87 -17.52 -3.21
C ASN A 368 -12.92 -17.73 -2.02
N ASN A 369 -12.22 -18.86 -1.97
CA ASN A 369 -11.23 -19.14 -0.94
C ASN A 369 -9.90 -18.49 -1.28
N VAL A 370 -9.61 -17.34 -0.71
CA VAL A 370 -8.33 -16.64 -0.90
C VAL A 370 -7.41 -16.97 0.26
N ALA A 371 -6.33 -17.72 -0.01
CA ALA A 371 -5.34 -18.07 0.99
C ALA A 371 -4.48 -16.86 1.37
N ILE A 372 -4.05 -16.08 0.37
CA ILE A 372 -3.33 -14.83 0.58
C ILE A 372 -3.60 -13.86 -0.56
N GLU A 373 -3.65 -12.57 -0.22
CA GLU A 373 -3.73 -11.47 -1.18
C GLU A 373 -2.71 -10.40 -0.76
N ILE A 374 -1.68 -10.20 -1.59
CA ILE A 374 -0.58 -9.27 -1.34
C ILE A 374 -0.65 -8.15 -2.36
N ARG A 375 -0.94 -6.93 -1.91
CA ARG A 375 -0.97 -5.71 -2.70
C ARG A 375 0.38 -4.99 -2.69
N LEU A 376 0.55 -3.93 -3.50
CA LEU A 376 1.83 -3.24 -3.66
C LEU A 376 2.42 -2.77 -2.32
N ARG A 377 1.64 -2.15 -1.44
CA ARG A 377 2.14 -1.71 -0.11
C ARG A 377 2.58 -2.88 0.76
N ASP A 378 1.83 -3.98 0.74
CA ASP A 378 2.19 -5.19 1.50
C ASP A 378 3.44 -5.83 0.90
N ALA A 379 3.55 -5.88 -0.44
CA ALA A 379 4.73 -6.40 -1.12
C ALA A 379 6.00 -5.60 -0.77
N LEU A 380 5.90 -4.27 -0.66
CA LEU A 380 6.98 -3.40 -0.19
C LEU A 380 7.28 -3.64 1.30
N ALA A 381 6.26 -3.76 2.16
CA ALA A 381 6.41 -3.99 3.60
C ALA A 381 7.05 -5.35 3.92
N PHE A 382 6.79 -6.37 3.10
CA PHE A 382 7.37 -7.70 3.22
C PHE A 382 8.68 -7.86 2.44
N ASP A 383 9.19 -6.79 1.83
CA ASP A 383 10.38 -6.82 0.99
C ASP A 383 10.30 -7.87 -0.14
N LEU A 384 9.13 -8.02 -0.76
CA LEU A 384 8.90 -8.97 -1.88
C LEU A 384 9.19 -8.38 -3.24
N VAL A 385 9.16 -7.07 -3.36
CA VAL A 385 9.43 -6.32 -4.60
C VAL A 385 10.55 -5.31 -4.37
N CYS A 386 11.16 -4.88 -5.46
CA CYS A 386 12.18 -3.84 -5.44
C CYS A 386 11.55 -2.52 -4.99
N PRO A 387 12.10 -1.81 -4.01
CA PRO A 387 11.63 -0.48 -3.66
C PRO A 387 11.80 0.50 -4.83
N PHE A 388 11.12 1.63 -4.77
CA PHE A 388 11.26 2.65 -5.81
C PHE A 388 11.47 4.04 -5.19
N HIS A 389 12.18 4.88 -5.94
CA HIS A 389 12.34 6.29 -5.65
C HIS A 389 11.55 7.08 -6.70
N TYR A 390 10.43 7.68 -6.28
CA TYR A 390 9.54 8.43 -7.12
C TYR A 390 9.80 9.93 -6.99
N PHE A 391 9.93 10.58 -8.13
CA PHE A 391 10.12 12.03 -8.24
C PHE A 391 9.00 12.64 -9.08
N GLY A 392 8.10 13.37 -8.43
CA GLY A 392 7.07 14.17 -9.07
C GLY A 392 7.67 15.51 -9.51
N ILE A 393 7.86 15.70 -10.79
CA ILE A 393 8.62 16.82 -11.38
C ILE A 393 7.65 17.70 -12.16
N THR A 394 7.69 19.00 -11.92
CA THR A 394 6.97 19.97 -12.77
C THR A 394 7.42 19.84 -14.21
N ASP A 395 6.49 19.78 -15.18
CA ASP A 395 6.83 19.63 -16.60
C ASP A 395 7.57 20.88 -17.14
N ALA A 396 8.23 20.74 -18.29
CA ALA A 396 9.05 21.77 -18.89
C ALA A 396 8.29 23.09 -19.10
N GLN A 397 9.00 24.22 -19.00
CA GLN A 397 8.41 25.54 -19.26
C GLN A 397 7.78 25.59 -20.66
N GLY A 398 6.57 26.16 -20.74
CA GLY A 398 5.82 26.29 -21.99
C GLY A 398 4.85 25.15 -22.28
N ILE A 399 4.88 24.05 -21.49
CA ILE A 399 3.87 23.01 -21.53
C ILE A 399 2.66 23.44 -20.70
N ASP A 400 1.57 23.77 -21.40
CA ASP A 400 0.37 24.30 -20.78
C ASP A 400 -0.88 23.51 -21.19
N TYR A 401 -1.30 22.60 -20.31
CA TYR A 401 -2.46 21.73 -20.52
C TYR A 401 -3.81 22.49 -20.48
N SER A 402 -3.84 23.73 -20.00
CA SER A 402 -5.06 24.55 -20.01
C SER A 402 -5.52 24.91 -21.43
N LYS A 403 -4.61 24.82 -22.42
CA LYS A 403 -4.89 25.05 -23.85
C LYS A 403 -5.58 23.88 -24.54
N LEU A 404 -5.71 22.73 -23.89
CA LEU A 404 -6.41 21.57 -24.45
C LEU A 404 -7.92 21.84 -24.56
N LYS A 405 -8.51 21.50 -25.69
CA LYS A 405 -9.94 21.67 -25.93
C LYS A 405 -10.76 20.51 -25.36
N ASN A 406 -10.24 19.29 -25.52
CA ASN A 406 -10.86 18.08 -25.02
C ASN A 406 -10.50 17.83 -23.56
N LYS A 407 -11.41 17.20 -22.80
CA LYS A 407 -11.20 16.84 -21.39
C LYS A 407 -10.67 15.42 -21.25
N PRO A 408 -9.99 15.10 -20.12
CA PRO A 408 -9.58 13.74 -19.83
C PRO A 408 -10.74 12.74 -19.96
N GLY A 409 -10.56 11.71 -20.82
CA GLY A 409 -11.56 10.69 -21.11
C GLY A 409 -12.40 10.93 -22.38
N GLU A 410 -12.35 12.11 -22.98
CA GLU A 410 -12.99 12.41 -24.26
C GLU A 410 -12.16 11.89 -25.44
N SER A 411 -12.84 11.59 -26.55
CA SER A 411 -12.16 11.19 -27.79
C SER A 411 -11.26 12.31 -28.31
N GLY A 412 -10.01 11.97 -28.70
CA GLY A 412 -9.02 12.93 -29.20
C GLY A 412 -8.22 13.66 -28.11
N TYR A 413 -8.56 13.51 -26.81
CA TYR A 413 -7.78 14.15 -25.72
C TYR A 413 -6.29 13.75 -25.75
N LEU A 414 -6.01 12.44 -25.87
CA LEU A 414 -4.61 11.96 -25.88
C LEU A 414 -3.85 12.43 -27.13
N ASP A 415 -4.54 12.63 -28.27
CA ASP A 415 -3.91 13.16 -29.48
C ASP A 415 -3.55 14.66 -29.33
N GLU A 416 -4.41 15.45 -28.68
CA GLU A 416 -4.08 16.83 -28.32
C GLU A 416 -2.92 16.90 -27.32
N VAL A 417 -2.94 16.04 -26.30
CA VAL A 417 -1.85 15.92 -25.33
C VAL A 417 -0.54 15.56 -26.03
N ALA A 418 -0.55 14.55 -26.92
CA ALA A 418 0.64 14.16 -27.65
C ALA A 418 1.25 15.33 -28.46
N LYS A 419 0.41 16.10 -29.16
CA LYS A 419 0.87 17.29 -29.90
C LYS A 419 1.50 18.34 -29.00
N LEU A 420 0.93 18.57 -27.82
CA LEU A 420 1.49 19.49 -26.82
C LEU A 420 2.86 19.05 -26.31
N LEU A 421 3.06 17.74 -26.14
CA LEU A 421 4.25 17.15 -25.51
C LEU A 421 5.41 16.88 -26.50
N MET A 422 5.12 16.82 -27.81
CA MET A 422 6.15 16.57 -28.85
C MET A 422 6.92 17.86 -29.19
N VAL A 423 7.67 18.38 -28.21
CA VAL A 423 8.52 19.58 -28.36
C VAL A 423 9.94 19.30 -27.88
N LYS A 424 10.94 19.80 -28.61
CA LYS A 424 12.37 19.51 -28.37
C LYS A 424 12.82 19.96 -26.98
N VAL A 425 12.36 21.13 -26.51
CA VAL A 425 12.71 21.68 -25.19
C VAL A 425 12.31 20.70 -24.07
N ARG A 426 11.16 20.04 -24.20
CA ARG A 426 10.71 19.04 -23.23
C ARG A 426 11.62 17.81 -23.26
N VAL A 427 12.05 17.36 -24.42
CA VAL A 427 12.98 16.22 -24.53
C VAL A 427 14.32 16.55 -23.85
N ASP A 428 14.86 17.76 -24.09
CA ASP A 428 16.10 18.19 -23.45
C ASP A 428 15.96 18.26 -21.93
N TYR A 429 14.82 18.76 -21.44
CA TYR A 429 14.49 18.79 -20.00
C TYR A 429 14.36 17.38 -19.39
N ILE A 430 13.70 16.45 -20.08
CA ILE A 430 13.61 15.05 -19.64
C ILE A 430 15.00 14.44 -19.51
N LEU A 431 15.88 14.63 -20.50
CA LEU A 431 17.25 14.14 -20.46
C LEU A 431 18.08 14.78 -19.34
N GLU A 432 17.90 16.07 -19.08
CA GLU A 432 18.52 16.76 -17.94
C GLU A 432 18.10 16.11 -16.61
N LYS A 433 16.79 15.89 -16.40
CA LYS A 433 16.27 15.26 -15.19
C LYS A 433 16.68 13.79 -15.07
N MET A 434 16.70 13.04 -16.18
CA MET A 434 17.26 11.70 -16.18
C MET A 434 18.71 11.72 -15.71
N LYS A 435 19.54 12.60 -16.22
CA LYS A 435 20.95 12.76 -15.80
C LYS A 435 21.07 13.18 -14.33
N PHE A 436 20.15 14.05 -13.86
CA PHE A 436 20.16 14.50 -12.46
C PHE A 436 19.86 13.38 -11.47
N TYR A 437 18.88 12.52 -11.77
CA TYR A 437 18.47 11.38 -10.92
C TYR A 437 19.04 10.04 -11.40
N ASP A 438 20.04 10.05 -12.28
CA ASP A 438 20.56 8.85 -12.93
C ASP A 438 20.92 7.76 -11.92
N HIS A 439 20.43 6.56 -12.21
CA HIS A 439 20.72 5.37 -11.39
C HIS A 439 22.10 4.79 -11.69
N ASP A 440 22.58 4.94 -12.93
CA ASP A 440 23.78 4.23 -13.41
C ASP A 440 24.67 5.13 -14.30
N GLY A 441 25.46 5.99 -13.71
CA GLY A 441 26.33 6.99 -14.37
C GLY A 441 27.16 6.58 -15.60
N ASP A 442 27.16 5.30 -15.99
CA ASP A 442 27.85 4.73 -17.14
C ASP A 442 26.91 4.37 -18.31
N GLY A 443 25.71 4.94 -18.38
CA GLY A 443 24.77 4.68 -19.49
C GLY A 443 24.07 3.31 -19.44
N LYS A 444 24.07 2.64 -18.31
CA LYS A 444 23.39 1.35 -18.08
C LYS A 444 21.94 1.48 -17.64
N ALA A 445 21.36 2.69 -17.70
CA ALA A 445 19.94 2.88 -17.41
C ALA A 445 19.11 2.06 -18.40
N LYS A 446 18.27 1.17 -17.88
CA LYS A 446 17.28 0.39 -18.63
C LYS A 446 15.92 1.02 -18.40
N VAL A 447 15.44 1.76 -19.40
CA VAL A 447 14.34 2.71 -19.26
C VAL A 447 13.08 2.21 -19.93
N LEU A 448 11.95 2.33 -19.24
CA LEU A 448 10.62 2.15 -19.80
C LEU A 448 9.86 3.49 -19.74
N GLY A 449 9.51 4.05 -20.91
CA GLY A 449 8.81 5.32 -21.04
C GLY A 449 7.36 5.16 -21.49
N PHE A 450 6.39 5.68 -20.71
CA PHE A 450 4.96 5.62 -21.02
C PHE A 450 4.50 6.90 -21.73
N CYS A 451 4.09 6.79 -22.99
CA CYS A 451 3.68 7.88 -23.86
C CYS A 451 2.16 7.96 -24.07
N ALA A 452 1.67 9.11 -24.52
CA ALA A 452 0.24 9.36 -24.73
C ALA A 452 -0.31 8.63 -25.98
N THR A 453 0.45 8.60 -27.07
CA THR A 453 0.09 7.98 -28.36
C THR A 453 1.29 7.28 -28.98
N VAL A 454 1.04 6.43 -29.98
CA VAL A 454 2.11 5.76 -30.75
C VAL A 454 3.01 6.77 -31.45
N GLU A 455 2.45 7.88 -31.93
CA GLU A 455 3.20 8.97 -32.56
C GLU A 455 4.13 9.66 -31.53
N HIS A 456 3.63 9.91 -30.33
CA HIS A 456 4.45 10.44 -29.23
C HIS A 456 5.60 9.49 -28.88
N ALA A 457 5.35 8.17 -28.78
CA ALA A 457 6.37 7.18 -28.47
C ALA A 457 7.48 7.16 -29.55
N LYS A 458 7.09 7.20 -30.85
CA LYS A 458 8.03 7.27 -31.97
C LYS A 458 8.86 8.55 -31.93
N TYR A 459 8.19 9.71 -31.72
CA TYR A 459 8.87 10.99 -31.59
C TYR A 459 9.93 10.97 -30.47
N MET A 460 9.59 10.41 -29.31
CA MET A 460 10.53 10.30 -28.21
C MET A 460 11.71 9.37 -28.55
N ALA A 461 11.46 8.23 -29.17
CA ALA A 461 12.52 7.31 -29.59
C ALA A 461 13.48 7.97 -30.60
N ASP A 462 12.94 8.65 -31.61
CA ASP A 462 13.73 9.35 -32.64
C ASP A 462 14.58 10.49 -32.02
N GLU A 463 13.99 11.29 -31.12
CA GLU A 463 14.69 12.39 -30.47
C GLU A 463 15.78 11.90 -29.47
N PHE A 464 15.55 10.76 -28.79
CA PHE A 464 16.56 10.14 -27.93
C PHE A 464 17.71 9.57 -28.77
N ASN A 465 17.42 8.84 -29.84
CA ASN A 465 18.42 8.35 -30.76
C ASN A 465 19.26 9.49 -31.38
N ARG A 466 18.62 10.58 -31.76
CA ARG A 466 19.31 11.76 -32.33
C ARG A 466 20.29 12.40 -31.35
N ARG A 467 19.99 12.44 -30.05
CA ARG A 467 20.82 13.09 -29.01
C ARG A 467 21.84 12.18 -28.37
N LEU A 468 21.51 10.89 -28.18
CA LEU A 468 22.32 9.99 -27.37
C LEU A 468 23.11 8.96 -28.20
N SER A 469 22.66 8.61 -29.41
CA SER A 469 23.30 7.64 -30.26
C SER A 469 23.90 8.23 -31.55
N HIS A 470 24.13 9.53 -31.58
CA HIS A 470 24.64 10.25 -32.76
C HIS A 470 23.87 9.95 -34.08
N GLY A 471 22.55 9.66 -33.94
CA GLY A 471 21.69 9.37 -35.08
C GLY A 471 21.57 7.90 -35.50
N SER A 472 22.23 6.96 -34.83
CA SER A 472 21.89 5.55 -34.95
C SER A 472 20.53 5.27 -34.29
N HIS A 473 19.72 4.30 -34.79
CA HIS A 473 18.41 3.96 -34.22
C HIS A 473 18.48 2.83 -33.19
N ASP A 474 19.61 2.71 -32.49
CA ASP A 474 19.91 1.55 -31.66
C ASP A 474 19.72 1.79 -30.16
N TYR A 475 19.68 3.06 -29.70
CA TYR A 475 19.59 3.40 -28.28
C TYR A 475 18.17 3.34 -27.73
N ALA A 476 17.17 3.76 -28.52
CA ALA A 476 15.76 3.82 -28.11
C ALA A 476 14.83 3.26 -29.19
N VAL A 477 13.75 2.61 -28.79
CA VAL A 477 12.70 2.07 -29.68
C VAL A 477 11.32 2.40 -29.17
N ALA A 478 10.36 2.58 -30.09
CA ALA A 478 8.94 2.69 -29.77
C ALA A 478 8.22 1.37 -30.05
N LEU A 479 7.46 0.87 -29.07
CA LEU A 479 6.63 -0.34 -29.21
C LEU A 479 5.15 -0.03 -28.94
N SER A 480 4.28 -0.67 -29.73
CA SER A 480 2.83 -0.47 -29.66
C SER A 480 2.06 -1.79 -29.74
N GLY A 481 0.76 -1.76 -29.52
CA GLY A 481 -0.10 -2.94 -29.68
C GLY A 481 -0.16 -3.50 -31.11
N LYS A 482 0.30 -2.73 -32.11
CA LYS A 482 0.37 -3.17 -33.51
C LYS A 482 1.59 -4.06 -33.79
N ASP A 483 2.58 -4.04 -32.89
CA ASP A 483 3.79 -4.87 -33.03
C ASP A 483 3.49 -6.30 -32.55
N GLY A 484 3.93 -7.30 -33.32
CA GLY A 484 3.71 -8.70 -33.00
C GLY A 484 4.38 -9.11 -31.68
N SER A 485 3.91 -10.19 -31.04
CA SER A 485 4.47 -10.70 -29.77
C SER A 485 5.95 -10.99 -29.89
N ASP A 486 6.38 -11.63 -30.99
CA ASP A 486 7.78 -12.03 -31.21
C ASP A 486 8.72 -10.82 -31.35
N THR A 487 8.23 -9.76 -32.03
CA THR A 487 8.96 -8.49 -32.15
C THR A 487 9.16 -7.84 -30.78
N ARG A 488 8.09 -7.77 -29.97
CA ARG A 488 8.16 -7.22 -28.61
C ARG A 488 9.12 -8.00 -27.73
N GLU A 489 9.06 -9.33 -27.76
CA GLU A 489 9.94 -10.20 -26.98
C GLU A 489 11.40 -10.07 -27.42
N SER A 490 11.66 -9.91 -28.71
CA SER A 490 13.00 -9.65 -29.24
C SER A 490 13.59 -8.35 -28.68
N PHE A 491 12.83 -7.25 -28.65
CA PHE A 491 13.31 -5.98 -28.09
C PHE A 491 13.47 -6.02 -26.57
N ILE A 492 12.64 -6.77 -25.86
CA ILE A 492 12.81 -6.99 -24.42
C ILE A 492 14.13 -7.72 -24.14
N LYS A 493 14.42 -8.81 -24.87
CA LYS A 493 15.68 -9.55 -24.76
C LYS A 493 16.90 -8.66 -25.07
N LYS A 494 16.78 -7.75 -26.06
CA LYS A 494 17.82 -6.75 -26.34
C LYS A 494 18.01 -5.78 -25.17
N LEU A 495 16.91 -5.25 -24.60
CA LEU A 495 16.98 -4.37 -23.44
C LEU A 495 17.63 -5.06 -22.23
N GLU A 496 17.37 -6.34 -22.01
CA GLU A 496 17.95 -7.13 -20.91
C GLU A 496 19.43 -7.47 -21.12
N ASN A 497 19.91 -7.45 -22.37
CA ASN A 497 21.30 -7.73 -22.68
C ASN A 497 22.18 -6.50 -22.41
N GLU A 498 23.12 -6.59 -21.48
CA GLU A 498 24.03 -5.51 -21.11
C GLU A 498 24.96 -5.10 -22.27
N LYS A 499 25.17 -5.98 -23.24
CA LYS A 499 26.04 -5.72 -24.40
C LYS A 499 25.30 -5.09 -25.59
N ASP A 500 23.97 -5.06 -25.55
CA ASP A 500 23.15 -4.45 -26.59
C ASP A 500 23.05 -2.93 -26.34
N PRO A 501 23.14 -2.08 -27.37
CA PRO A 501 23.06 -0.64 -27.23
C PRO A 501 21.66 -0.18 -26.79
N LEU A 502 20.63 -1.00 -26.96
CA LEU A 502 19.25 -0.65 -26.57
C LEU A 502 19.15 -0.40 -25.07
N SER A 503 18.76 0.82 -24.72
CA SER A 503 18.61 1.28 -23.33
C SER A 503 17.22 1.76 -23.00
N VAL A 504 16.41 2.15 -23.99
CA VAL A 504 15.09 2.76 -23.76
C VAL A 504 14.01 2.11 -24.63
N ILE A 505 12.89 1.74 -24.02
CA ILE A 505 11.66 1.37 -24.72
C ILE A 505 10.58 2.40 -24.39
N PHE A 506 10.09 3.12 -25.41
CA PHE A 506 8.90 3.95 -25.29
C PHE A 506 7.66 3.15 -25.71
N THR A 507 6.58 3.27 -24.95
CA THR A 507 5.40 2.43 -25.16
C THR A 507 4.08 3.17 -24.92
N VAL A 508 3.00 2.61 -25.49
CA VAL A 508 1.63 3.07 -25.29
C VAL A 508 0.75 1.87 -24.97
N ASP A 509 0.21 1.80 -23.76
CA ASP A 509 -0.78 0.85 -23.25
C ASP A 509 -0.49 -0.67 -23.38
N ILE A 510 0.55 -1.09 -24.11
CA ILE A 510 0.84 -2.52 -24.35
C ILE A 510 1.53 -3.22 -23.17
N PHE A 511 2.20 -2.48 -22.31
CA PHE A 511 2.84 -3.02 -21.11
C PHE A 511 1.96 -2.83 -19.85
N ASN A 512 0.70 -2.48 -20.01
CA ASN A 512 -0.24 -2.44 -18.89
C ASN A 512 -0.57 -3.85 -18.38
N GLU A 513 -0.43 -4.91 -19.23
CA GLU A 513 -0.70 -6.30 -18.87
C GLU A 513 0.39 -7.28 -19.35
N GLY A 514 0.82 -8.17 -18.48
CA GLY A 514 1.48 -9.44 -18.80
C GLY A 514 2.96 -9.41 -19.23
N VAL A 515 3.60 -8.27 -19.36
CA VAL A 515 5.05 -8.19 -19.66
C VAL A 515 5.82 -7.74 -18.42
N ASP A 516 6.77 -8.53 -18.00
CA ASP A 516 7.66 -8.28 -16.87
C ASP A 516 9.08 -8.10 -17.40
N ILE A 517 9.71 -6.97 -17.13
CA ILE A 517 11.06 -6.65 -17.57
C ILE A 517 11.93 -6.40 -16.33
N PRO A 518 12.49 -7.45 -15.73
CA PRO A 518 13.24 -7.33 -14.48
C PRO A 518 14.40 -6.33 -14.51
N SER A 519 15.03 -6.16 -15.66
CA SER A 519 16.19 -5.28 -15.84
C SER A 519 15.86 -3.79 -15.80
N VAL A 520 14.58 -3.40 -15.97
CA VAL A 520 14.17 -1.99 -15.91
C VAL A 520 14.48 -1.42 -14.53
N ASN A 521 15.30 -0.38 -14.51
CA ASN A 521 15.69 0.36 -13.30
C ASN A 521 15.21 1.82 -13.33
N THR A 522 14.67 2.30 -14.45
CA THR A 522 14.13 3.65 -14.60
C THR A 522 12.81 3.62 -15.36
N ILE A 523 11.82 4.33 -14.82
CA ILE A 523 10.47 4.49 -15.41
C ILE A 523 10.25 5.98 -15.69
N LEU A 524 9.81 6.32 -16.91
CA LEU A 524 9.42 7.67 -17.30
C LEU A 524 7.92 7.72 -17.52
N MET A 525 7.21 8.50 -16.71
CA MET A 525 5.79 8.81 -16.88
C MET A 525 5.68 10.10 -17.71
N LEU A 526 5.48 9.96 -19.02
CA LEU A 526 5.54 11.07 -19.99
C LEU A 526 4.17 11.57 -20.43
N ARG A 527 3.10 11.06 -19.84
CA ARG A 527 1.71 11.44 -20.16
C ARG A 527 0.89 11.64 -18.91
N PRO A 528 -0.19 12.45 -18.95
CA PRO A 528 -1.17 12.50 -17.87
C PRO A 528 -1.76 11.11 -17.59
N THR A 529 -1.75 10.69 -16.33
CA THR A 529 -2.36 9.44 -15.91
C THR A 529 -3.83 9.67 -15.60
N ALA A 530 -4.71 8.98 -16.33
CA ALA A 530 -6.16 9.12 -16.19
C ALA A 530 -6.76 8.25 -15.07
N SER A 531 -5.98 7.36 -14.46
CA SER A 531 -6.45 6.40 -13.46
C SER A 531 -5.32 5.99 -12.53
N SER A 532 -5.61 5.96 -11.22
CA SER A 532 -4.69 5.42 -10.19
C SER A 532 -4.32 3.96 -10.44
N ILE A 533 -5.26 3.16 -10.98
CA ILE A 533 -5.05 1.76 -11.34
C ILE A 533 -3.95 1.63 -12.41
N ILE A 534 -4.08 2.38 -13.50
CA ILE A 534 -3.10 2.37 -14.60
C ILE A 534 -1.72 2.80 -14.09
N PHE A 535 -1.68 3.80 -13.22
CA PHE A 535 -0.43 4.25 -12.60
C PHE A 535 0.26 3.12 -11.82
N VAL A 536 -0.48 2.43 -10.94
CA VAL A 536 0.07 1.30 -10.15
C VAL A 536 0.52 0.16 -11.06
N GLN A 537 -0.22 -0.14 -12.12
CA GLN A 537 0.16 -1.17 -13.10
C GLN A 537 1.44 -0.81 -13.86
N GLN A 538 1.60 0.44 -14.26
CA GLN A 538 2.82 0.94 -14.94
C GLN A 538 4.02 0.91 -13.99
N LEU A 539 3.85 1.37 -12.76
CA LEU A 539 4.88 1.32 -11.72
C LEU A 539 5.35 -0.13 -11.46
N GLY A 540 4.41 -1.06 -11.35
CA GLY A 540 4.68 -2.47 -11.06
C GLY A 540 5.59 -3.17 -12.08
N ARG A 541 5.71 -2.65 -13.32
CA ARG A 541 6.54 -3.27 -14.39
C ARG A 541 8.03 -3.30 -14.10
N GLY A 542 8.53 -2.35 -13.34
CA GLY A 542 9.94 -2.28 -12.95
C GLY A 542 10.26 -2.86 -11.58
N LEU A 543 9.26 -3.27 -10.77
CA LEU A 543 9.48 -3.59 -9.36
C LEU A 543 9.98 -5.01 -9.07
N ARG A 544 10.35 -5.79 -10.08
CA ARG A 544 10.97 -7.10 -9.83
C ARG A 544 12.37 -6.96 -9.25
N LYS A 545 12.67 -7.75 -8.22
CA LYS A 545 14.00 -7.80 -7.62
C LYS A 545 15.02 -8.48 -8.54
N LEU A 546 16.20 -7.90 -8.60
CA LEU A 546 17.40 -8.51 -9.16
C LEU A 546 18.55 -8.32 -8.16
N PRO A 547 19.58 -9.22 -8.16
CA PRO A 547 20.68 -9.15 -7.19
C PRO A 547 21.40 -7.79 -7.12
N ASN A 548 21.53 -7.09 -8.24
CA ASN A 548 22.24 -5.81 -8.34
C ASN A 548 21.33 -4.60 -8.47
N LYS A 549 20.01 -4.77 -8.24
CA LYS A 549 19.01 -3.70 -8.35
C LYS A 549 18.54 -3.27 -6.97
N GLU A 550 19.09 -2.17 -6.48
CA GLU A 550 18.78 -1.63 -5.15
C GLU A 550 17.36 -1.01 -5.11
N PHE A 551 16.99 -0.26 -6.17
CA PHE A 551 15.68 0.41 -6.30
C PHE A 551 15.36 0.70 -7.77
N VAL A 552 14.15 1.19 -8.03
CA VAL A 552 13.71 1.71 -9.34
C VAL A 552 13.52 3.21 -9.25
N THR A 553 14.13 3.97 -10.15
CA THR A 553 13.89 5.41 -10.28
C THR A 553 12.63 5.65 -11.11
N VAL A 554 11.69 6.44 -10.61
CA VAL A 554 10.47 6.83 -11.32
C VAL A 554 10.45 8.33 -11.47
N LEU A 555 10.51 8.81 -12.70
CA LEU A 555 10.40 10.23 -13.04
C LEU A 555 9.04 10.50 -13.66
N ASP A 556 8.22 11.26 -12.96
CA ASP A 556 6.86 11.59 -13.38
C ASP A 556 6.76 13.10 -13.67
N PHE A 557 6.58 13.44 -14.94
CA PHE A 557 6.51 14.82 -15.40
C PHE A 557 5.09 15.33 -15.28
N ILE A 558 4.81 15.94 -14.12
CA ILE A 558 3.50 16.41 -13.71
C ILE A 558 3.28 17.82 -14.23
N GLY A 559 2.41 17.95 -15.22
CA GLY A 559 1.97 19.24 -15.72
C GLY A 559 0.75 19.79 -14.95
N ASN A 560 0.28 20.98 -15.37
CA ASN A 560 -0.92 21.60 -14.84
C ASN A 560 -2.22 20.98 -15.39
N TYR A 561 -2.21 19.66 -15.73
CA TYR A 561 -3.40 18.98 -16.23
C TYR A 561 -4.41 18.69 -15.11
N GLN A 562 -5.68 18.65 -15.51
CA GLN A 562 -6.77 18.30 -14.60
C GLN A 562 -6.58 16.87 -14.07
N LYS A 563 -6.80 16.66 -12.76
CA LYS A 563 -6.71 15.35 -12.07
C LYS A 563 -5.27 14.84 -11.83
N SER A 564 -4.26 15.70 -11.75
CA SER A 564 -2.90 15.28 -11.34
C SER A 564 -2.87 14.69 -9.92
N PHE A 565 -3.84 15.03 -9.06
CA PHE A 565 -4.02 14.43 -7.73
C PHE A 565 -4.30 12.91 -7.74
N LEU A 566 -4.67 12.30 -8.89
CA LEU A 566 -4.88 10.85 -8.97
C LEU A 566 -3.63 10.04 -8.64
N MET A 567 -2.45 10.62 -8.88
CA MET A 567 -1.19 10.00 -8.46
C MET A 567 -1.02 10.01 -6.95
N ALA A 568 -1.41 11.09 -6.29
CA ALA A 568 -1.41 11.14 -4.83
C ALA A 568 -2.30 10.04 -4.23
N ILE A 569 -3.47 9.79 -4.83
CA ILE A 569 -4.36 8.69 -4.45
C ILE A 569 -3.67 7.33 -4.65
N ALA A 570 -3.03 7.13 -5.80
CA ALA A 570 -2.34 5.88 -6.12
C ALA A 570 -1.18 5.58 -5.17
N LEU A 571 -0.38 6.60 -4.86
CA LEU A 571 0.78 6.50 -3.95
C LEU A 571 0.35 6.33 -2.49
N ASN A 572 -0.74 6.97 -2.08
CA ASN A 572 -1.28 6.79 -0.74
C ASN A 572 -1.71 5.33 -0.48
N GLY A 573 -2.20 4.62 -1.51
CA GLY A 573 -2.60 3.22 -1.42
C GLY A 573 -3.72 2.93 -0.40
N LYS A 574 -4.32 3.96 0.18
CA LYS A 574 -5.51 3.86 1.02
C LYS A 574 -6.73 4.06 0.13
N ASN A 575 -7.74 3.21 0.26
CA ASN A 575 -8.98 3.32 -0.52
C ASN A 575 -9.92 4.42 0.01
N ASN A 576 -9.55 5.11 1.08
CA ASN A 576 -10.33 6.22 1.58
C ASN A 576 -9.89 7.50 0.84
N TYR A 577 -10.87 8.14 0.23
CA TYR A 577 -10.70 9.40 -0.50
C TYR A 577 -10.96 10.59 0.43
N ASP A 578 -10.31 10.58 1.60
CA ASP A 578 -10.32 11.72 2.49
C ASP A 578 -9.35 12.78 1.95
N ARG A 579 -9.94 13.91 1.55
CA ARG A 579 -9.20 15.04 0.97
C ARG A 579 -8.11 15.56 1.89
N ASP A 580 -8.41 15.69 3.19
CA ASP A 580 -7.47 16.29 4.14
C ASP A 580 -6.33 15.33 4.48
N SER A 581 -6.63 14.03 4.58
CA SER A 581 -5.60 12.98 4.71
C SER A 581 -4.66 12.97 3.48
N LEU A 582 -5.22 13.13 2.27
CA LEU A 582 -4.41 13.21 1.04
C LEU A 582 -3.54 14.47 1.00
N LYS A 583 -4.08 15.64 1.43
CA LYS A 583 -3.28 16.88 1.53
C LYS A 583 -2.08 16.69 2.46
N VAL A 584 -2.29 16.14 3.66
CA VAL A 584 -1.21 15.87 4.62
C VAL A 584 -0.21 14.86 4.07
N SER A 585 -0.68 13.82 3.36
CA SER A 585 0.21 12.85 2.72
C SER A 585 1.10 13.48 1.64
N VAL A 586 0.55 14.37 0.82
CA VAL A 586 1.29 15.12 -0.21
C VAL A 586 2.31 16.07 0.43
N GLU A 587 1.92 16.82 1.47
CA GLU A 587 2.84 17.72 2.18
C GLU A 587 4.03 16.96 2.80
N ASN A 588 3.78 15.78 3.35
CA ASN A 588 4.79 14.94 4.01
C ASN A 588 5.49 13.93 3.07
N ASP A 589 5.38 14.10 1.74
CA ASP A 589 5.99 13.19 0.76
C ASP A 589 5.72 11.70 1.06
N PHE A 590 4.49 11.37 1.52
CA PHE A 590 4.08 10.00 1.83
C PHE A 590 5.06 9.27 2.76
N SER A 591 5.46 9.91 3.84
CA SER A 591 6.48 9.41 4.78
C SER A 591 6.18 8.04 5.38
N ASP A 592 4.94 7.57 5.34
CA ASP A 592 4.46 6.28 5.84
C ASP A 592 4.59 5.11 4.83
N ILE A 593 5.16 5.35 3.65
CA ILE A 593 5.34 4.28 2.66
C ILE A 593 6.37 3.25 3.15
N PRO A 594 6.07 1.92 3.03
CA PRO A 594 6.94 0.91 3.61
C PRO A 594 8.31 0.76 2.93
N GLY A 595 9.27 0.24 3.69
CA GLY A 595 10.59 -0.12 3.19
C GLY A 595 11.48 1.10 2.91
N SER A 596 12.48 0.91 2.06
CA SER A 596 13.37 1.98 1.58
C SER A 596 12.76 2.78 0.42
N THR A 597 11.49 2.57 0.10
CA THR A 597 10.77 3.34 -0.93
C THR A 597 10.73 4.82 -0.54
N TYR A 598 10.95 5.68 -1.53
CA TYR A 598 11.01 7.12 -1.38
C TYR A 598 10.08 7.82 -2.37
N ILE A 599 9.39 8.84 -1.92
CA ILE A 599 8.53 9.69 -2.75
C ILE A 599 8.92 11.14 -2.47
N HIS A 600 9.13 11.90 -3.50
CA HIS A 600 9.36 13.34 -3.44
C HIS A 600 8.63 14.04 -4.57
N MET A 601 8.08 15.20 -4.29
CA MET A 601 7.45 16.08 -5.28
C MET A 601 8.04 17.47 -5.15
N ASP A 602 8.38 18.08 -6.26
CA ASP A 602 8.86 19.45 -6.23
C ASP A 602 7.78 20.43 -5.73
N ARG A 603 8.20 21.60 -5.26
CA ARG A 603 7.31 22.59 -4.62
C ARG A 603 6.14 23.01 -5.51
N ILE A 604 6.38 23.18 -6.81
CA ILE A 604 5.32 23.61 -7.77
C ILE A 604 4.31 22.49 -7.96
N THR A 605 4.77 21.25 -8.13
CA THR A 605 3.92 20.07 -8.24
C THR A 605 3.07 19.87 -6.99
N LYS A 606 3.66 19.96 -5.78
CA LYS A 606 2.91 19.91 -4.51
C LYS A 606 1.80 20.95 -4.47
N LYS A 607 2.15 22.21 -4.73
CA LYS A 607 1.16 23.33 -4.74
C LYS A 607 0.03 23.07 -5.73
N GLN A 608 0.32 22.57 -6.93
CA GLN A 608 -0.70 22.26 -7.94
C GLN A 608 -1.63 21.14 -7.48
N ILE A 609 -1.09 20.05 -6.92
CA ILE A 609 -1.88 18.91 -6.42
C ILE A 609 -2.75 19.35 -5.24
N LEU A 610 -2.20 20.11 -4.30
CA LEU A 610 -2.95 20.62 -3.14
C LEU A 610 -4.10 21.53 -3.57
N LYS A 611 -3.86 22.45 -4.51
CA LYS A 611 -4.90 23.32 -5.07
C LYS A 611 -6.01 22.53 -5.76
N GLN A 612 -5.67 21.48 -6.49
CA GLN A 612 -6.68 20.60 -7.10
C GLN A 612 -7.48 19.84 -6.05
N LEU A 613 -6.81 19.27 -5.03
CA LEU A 613 -7.47 18.56 -3.93
C LEU A 613 -8.44 19.48 -3.17
N GLU A 614 -8.14 20.77 -3.05
CA GLU A 614 -9.00 21.74 -2.37
C GLU A 614 -10.35 21.93 -3.06
N HIS A 615 -10.35 21.95 -4.38
CA HIS A 615 -11.54 22.22 -5.19
C HIS A 615 -12.27 20.93 -5.63
N GLU A 616 -11.66 19.75 -5.49
CA GLU A 616 -12.27 18.49 -5.90
C GLU A 616 -13.34 18.03 -4.89
N LYS A 617 -14.49 17.63 -5.43
CA LYS A 617 -15.62 17.08 -4.65
C LYS A 617 -15.75 15.60 -4.95
N PHE A 618 -15.15 14.78 -4.12
CA PHE A 618 -15.07 13.33 -4.31
C PHE A 618 -16.42 12.62 -4.29
N TYR A 619 -17.41 13.17 -3.61
CA TYR A 619 -18.77 12.61 -3.53
C TYR A 619 -19.75 13.28 -4.49
N ALA A 620 -19.32 14.23 -5.31
CA ALA A 620 -20.18 14.82 -6.34
C ALA A 620 -20.56 13.79 -7.39
N LEU A 621 -21.83 13.80 -7.81
CA LEU A 621 -22.36 12.82 -8.77
C LEU A 621 -21.55 12.73 -10.08
N LYS A 622 -21.01 13.86 -10.53
CA LYS A 622 -20.14 13.89 -11.72
C LYS A 622 -18.84 13.08 -11.49
N TYR A 623 -18.17 13.31 -10.36
CA TYR A 623 -16.95 12.57 -10.01
C TYR A 623 -17.21 11.07 -9.87
N LEU A 624 -18.31 10.70 -9.21
CA LEU A 624 -18.73 9.30 -9.05
C LEU A 624 -18.98 8.64 -10.41
N LYS A 625 -19.68 9.32 -11.34
CA LYS A 625 -19.92 8.81 -12.70
C LYS A 625 -18.63 8.64 -13.49
N ASP A 626 -17.73 9.60 -13.43
CA ASP A 626 -16.44 9.55 -14.11
C ASP A 626 -15.62 8.33 -13.63
N ASN A 627 -15.58 8.09 -12.31
CA ASN A 627 -14.92 6.91 -11.75
C ASN A 627 -15.59 5.60 -12.17
N TYR A 628 -16.90 5.55 -12.14
CA TYR A 628 -17.66 4.38 -12.57
C TYR A 628 -17.37 4.02 -14.04
N TYR A 629 -17.46 4.99 -14.95
CA TYR A 629 -17.21 4.74 -16.38
C TYR A 629 -15.74 4.41 -16.65
N SER A 630 -14.82 5.05 -15.95
CA SER A 630 -13.40 4.72 -16.07
C SER A 630 -13.14 3.28 -15.62
N PHE A 631 -13.72 2.88 -14.48
CA PHE A 631 -13.60 1.52 -13.99
C PHE A 631 -14.31 0.51 -14.90
N LYS A 632 -15.52 0.82 -15.38
CA LYS A 632 -16.27 -0.02 -16.34
C LYS A 632 -15.45 -0.29 -17.61
N LYS A 633 -14.74 0.73 -18.13
CA LYS A 633 -13.85 0.56 -19.29
C LYS A 633 -12.72 -0.42 -19.00
N ILE A 634 -12.07 -0.30 -17.82
CA ILE A 634 -11.04 -1.24 -17.36
C ILE A 634 -11.63 -2.64 -17.18
N ASN A 635 -12.86 -2.75 -16.68
CA ASN A 635 -13.59 -4.02 -16.48
C ASN A 635 -14.21 -4.57 -17.79
N GLY A 636 -13.62 -4.30 -18.94
CA GLY A 636 -14.05 -4.83 -20.24
C GLY A 636 -15.42 -4.35 -20.70
N ASN A 637 -15.81 -3.12 -20.33
CA ASN A 637 -17.11 -2.51 -20.60
C ASN A 637 -18.33 -3.24 -19.99
N LYS A 638 -18.11 -4.19 -19.08
CA LYS A 638 -19.17 -4.84 -18.31
C LYS A 638 -19.61 -3.95 -17.15
N ILE A 639 -20.88 -4.08 -16.74
CA ILE A 639 -21.37 -3.43 -15.52
C ILE A 639 -20.58 -4.00 -14.31
N PRO A 640 -19.79 -3.17 -13.61
CA PRO A 640 -19.02 -3.66 -12.48
C PRO A 640 -19.92 -4.05 -11.31
N MET A 641 -19.61 -5.16 -10.67
CA MET A 641 -20.16 -5.56 -9.38
C MET A 641 -19.27 -5.02 -8.24
N LEU A 642 -19.74 -5.01 -6.99
CA LEU A 642 -18.94 -4.53 -5.86
C LEU A 642 -17.61 -5.30 -5.70
N THR A 643 -17.65 -6.63 -5.87
CA THR A 643 -16.46 -7.47 -5.77
C THR A 643 -15.43 -7.18 -6.86
N ASP A 644 -15.84 -6.62 -8.02
CA ASP A 644 -14.90 -6.27 -9.08
C ASP A 644 -13.93 -5.16 -8.63
N PHE A 645 -14.39 -4.21 -7.84
CA PHE A 645 -13.52 -3.14 -7.30
C PHE A 645 -12.45 -3.65 -6.34
N LEU A 646 -12.69 -4.75 -5.65
CA LEU A 646 -11.69 -5.37 -4.79
C LEU A 646 -10.56 -6.05 -5.58
N LYS A 647 -10.75 -6.26 -6.87
CA LYS A 647 -9.77 -6.95 -7.72
C LYS A 647 -8.66 -6.01 -8.20
N GLN A 648 -8.85 -4.69 -8.16
CA GLN A 648 -7.93 -3.70 -8.74
C GLN A 648 -7.27 -2.84 -7.66
N ASP A 649 -5.93 -2.84 -7.63
CA ASP A 649 -5.19 -1.89 -6.80
C ASP A 649 -5.43 -0.46 -7.26
N GLY A 650 -5.70 0.44 -6.30
CA GLY A 650 -6.04 1.82 -6.60
C GLY A 650 -7.47 2.02 -7.11
N ALA A 651 -8.34 0.97 -7.09
CA ALA A 651 -9.75 1.14 -7.43
C ALA A 651 -10.45 2.03 -6.40
N TYR A 652 -11.45 2.78 -6.87
CA TYR A 652 -12.33 3.59 -6.04
C TYR A 652 -13.15 2.68 -5.11
N ASP A 653 -13.29 3.05 -3.82
CA ASP A 653 -14.13 2.28 -2.90
C ASP A 653 -15.61 2.39 -3.35
N PRO A 654 -16.23 1.26 -3.77
CA PRO A 654 -17.59 1.29 -4.32
C PRO A 654 -18.66 1.69 -3.28
N LEU A 655 -18.37 1.65 -1.98
CA LEU A 655 -19.31 2.16 -0.98
C LEU A 655 -19.48 3.68 -1.05
N ASN A 656 -18.52 4.39 -1.62
CA ASN A 656 -18.64 5.83 -1.84
C ASN A 656 -19.73 6.20 -2.85
N PHE A 657 -20.11 5.28 -3.76
CA PHE A 657 -21.26 5.51 -4.66
C PHE A 657 -22.59 5.63 -3.90
N THR A 658 -22.65 5.16 -2.67
CA THR A 658 -23.85 5.24 -1.80
C THR A 658 -23.79 6.39 -0.79
N LYS A 659 -22.71 7.18 -0.77
CA LYS A 659 -22.58 8.34 0.12
C LYS A 659 -23.59 9.45 -0.18
N PRO A 660 -23.90 9.81 -1.46
CA PRO A 660 -24.99 10.72 -1.75
C PRO A 660 -26.34 10.14 -1.27
N ALA A 661 -27.14 10.94 -0.57
CA ALA A 661 -28.44 10.51 -0.01
C ALA A 661 -29.44 9.99 -1.06
N ALA A 662 -29.21 10.28 -2.34
CA ALA A 662 -30.01 9.80 -3.46
C ALA A 662 -29.93 8.27 -3.69
N PHE A 663 -28.88 7.61 -3.16
CA PHE A 663 -28.63 6.19 -3.43
C PHE A 663 -28.58 5.41 -2.11
N SER A 664 -29.54 4.50 -1.92
CA SER A 664 -29.55 3.60 -0.76
C SER A 664 -28.67 2.38 -0.94
N THR A 665 -28.36 2.01 -2.20
CA THR A 665 -27.55 0.86 -2.56
C THR A 665 -26.69 1.19 -3.78
N TYR A 666 -25.62 0.43 -3.98
CA TYR A 666 -24.81 0.52 -5.19
C TYR A 666 -25.65 0.22 -6.46
N PHE A 667 -26.60 -0.69 -6.35
CA PHE A 667 -27.56 -0.98 -7.43
C PHE A 667 -28.35 0.28 -7.85
N ASP A 668 -28.79 1.11 -6.91
CA ASP A 668 -29.51 2.37 -7.21
C ASP A 668 -28.63 3.32 -8.03
N PHE A 669 -27.36 3.43 -7.65
CA PHE A 669 -26.40 4.23 -8.39
C PHE A 669 -26.22 3.70 -9.82
N VAL A 670 -25.93 2.40 -9.97
CA VAL A 670 -25.74 1.77 -11.29
C VAL A 670 -26.98 1.92 -12.16
N LYS A 671 -28.18 1.67 -11.61
CA LYS A 671 -29.44 1.91 -12.30
C LYS A 671 -29.57 3.35 -12.81
N SER A 672 -29.20 4.33 -11.99
CA SER A 672 -29.25 5.76 -12.37
C SER A 672 -28.33 6.12 -13.54
N VAL A 673 -27.25 5.38 -13.72
CA VAL A 673 -26.23 5.62 -14.75
C VAL A 673 -26.52 4.82 -16.02
N GLU A 674 -26.94 3.55 -15.89
CA GLU A 674 -27.10 2.60 -17.01
C GLU A 674 -28.52 2.58 -17.60
N ALA A 675 -29.55 2.88 -16.82
CA ALA A 675 -30.94 2.79 -17.31
C ALA A 675 -31.28 3.76 -18.45
N LYS A 676 -30.47 4.78 -18.67
CA LYS A 676 -30.63 5.71 -19.81
C LYS A 676 -30.34 5.03 -21.14
N SER A 677 -29.41 4.08 -21.15
CA SER A 677 -29.02 3.33 -22.37
C SER A 677 -29.91 2.08 -22.63
N ASN A 678 -30.49 1.51 -21.57
CA ASN A 678 -31.35 0.32 -21.67
C ASN A 678 -32.41 0.31 -20.56
N PRO A 679 -33.52 1.08 -20.68
CA PRO A 679 -34.52 1.22 -19.62
C PRO A 679 -35.24 -0.08 -19.26
N VAL A 680 -35.46 -0.98 -20.23
CA VAL A 680 -36.29 -2.20 -20.06
C VAL A 680 -35.62 -3.21 -19.11
N SER A 681 -34.32 -3.31 -19.15
CA SER A 681 -33.58 -4.28 -18.33
C SER A 681 -33.57 -3.96 -16.82
N TRP A 682 -34.05 -2.77 -16.42
CA TRP A 682 -34.05 -2.28 -15.05
C TRP A 682 -35.43 -2.12 -14.42
N ALA A 683 -36.51 -2.48 -15.19
CA ALA A 683 -37.90 -2.38 -14.77
C ALA A 683 -38.39 -3.73 -14.21
N PHE A 684 -38.02 -4.02 -12.95
CA PHE A 684 -38.55 -5.17 -12.20
C PHE A 684 -38.98 -4.77 -10.79
N ASP A 685 -40.04 -5.42 -10.32
CA ASP A 685 -40.58 -5.19 -8.96
C ASP A 685 -40.25 -6.41 -8.08
N GLU A 686 -39.25 -6.23 -7.21
CA GLU A 686 -38.73 -7.28 -6.34
C GLU A 686 -38.50 -6.73 -4.93
N PRO A 687 -39.58 -6.49 -4.18
CA PRO A 687 -39.52 -5.76 -2.91
C PRO A 687 -38.67 -6.50 -1.86
N THR A 688 -38.69 -7.84 -1.83
CA THR A 688 -37.91 -8.64 -0.86
C THR A 688 -36.43 -8.59 -1.17
N GLY A 689 -36.05 -8.81 -2.42
CA GLY A 689 -34.65 -8.73 -2.86
C GLY A 689 -34.05 -7.34 -2.67
N TYR A 690 -34.81 -6.30 -3.03
CA TYR A 690 -34.39 -4.92 -2.81
C TYR A 690 -34.27 -4.57 -1.32
N CYS A 691 -35.18 -5.06 -0.48
CA CYS A 691 -35.12 -4.90 0.97
C CYS A 691 -33.87 -5.58 1.56
N MET A 692 -33.52 -6.79 1.10
CA MET A 692 -32.28 -7.48 1.48
C MET A 692 -31.06 -6.67 1.07
N LEU A 693 -31.00 -6.20 -0.17
CA LEU A 693 -29.90 -5.41 -0.69
C LEU A 693 -29.69 -4.12 0.13
N LYS A 694 -30.78 -3.43 0.43
CA LYS A 694 -30.77 -2.24 1.31
C LYS A 694 -30.27 -2.55 2.72
N PHE A 695 -30.69 -3.67 3.28
CA PHE A 695 -30.27 -4.09 4.60
C PHE A 695 -28.77 -4.42 4.64
N VAL A 696 -28.28 -5.17 3.64
CA VAL A 696 -26.85 -5.46 3.52
C VAL A 696 -26.06 -4.16 3.42
N HIS A 697 -26.40 -3.26 2.52
CA HIS A 697 -25.66 -2.00 2.32
C HIS A 697 -25.67 -1.09 3.54
N LYS A 698 -26.81 -1.00 4.27
CA LYS A 698 -26.98 -0.05 5.36
C LYS A 698 -26.43 -0.55 6.70
N PHE A 699 -26.51 -1.86 6.96
CA PHE A 699 -26.20 -2.42 8.26
C PHE A 699 -25.04 -3.40 8.26
N LEU A 700 -24.82 -4.15 7.17
CA LEU A 700 -23.85 -5.22 7.18
C LEU A 700 -22.52 -4.82 6.56
N LEU A 701 -22.53 -4.03 5.48
CA LEU A 701 -21.28 -3.56 4.86
C LEU A 701 -20.53 -2.54 5.72
N PRO A 702 -21.19 -1.62 6.45
CA PRO A 702 -20.51 -0.77 7.44
C PRO A 702 -20.06 -1.53 8.68
N SER A 703 -20.73 -2.63 9.03
CA SER A 703 -20.36 -3.44 10.19
C SER A 703 -18.97 -4.07 9.99
N LYS A 704 -18.09 -3.82 10.94
CA LYS A 704 -16.68 -4.23 10.87
C LYS A 704 -16.46 -5.64 11.47
N ARG A 705 -17.47 -6.53 11.45
CA ARG A 705 -17.38 -7.91 11.92
C ARG A 705 -18.07 -8.88 10.94
N PRO A 706 -17.64 -10.17 10.85
CA PRO A 706 -18.12 -11.08 9.80
C PRO A 706 -19.39 -11.85 10.16
N TYR A 707 -19.82 -11.86 11.41
CA TYR A 707 -20.83 -12.79 11.94
C TYR A 707 -22.16 -12.78 11.17
N GLU A 708 -22.75 -11.60 10.98
CA GLU A 708 -24.04 -11.44 10.30
C GLU A 708 -23.97 -11.88 8.83
N LEU A 709 -22.88 -11.50 8.14
CA LEU A 709 -22.66 -11.88 6.72
C LEU A 709 -22.49 -13.39 6.57
N VAL A 710 -21.73 -14.02 7.46
CA VAL A 710 -21.51 -15.47 7.44
C VAL A 710 -22.81 -16.22 7.75
N ILE A 711 -23.62 -15.76 8.71
CA ILE A 711 -24.93 -16.34 9.01
C ILE A 711 -25.80 -16.35 7.75
N ILE A 712 -25.97 -15.17 7.11
CA ILE A 712 -26.83 -15.04 5.93
C ILE A 712 -26.30 -15.92 4.78
N LYS A 713 -25.01 -15.83 4.46
CA LYS A 713 -24.38 -16.64 3.41
C LYS A 713 -24.58 -18.12 3.64
N SER A 714 -24.31 -18.58 4.85
CA SER A 714 -24.42 -20.00 5.23
C SER A 714 -25.84 -20.53 5.08
N LEU A 715 -26.84 -19.74 5.49
CA LEU A 715 -28.24 -20.10 5.38
C LEU A 715 -28.72 -20.11 3.90
N MET A 716 -28.22 -19.18 3.07
CA MET A 716 -28.53 -19.14 1.62
C MET A 716 -27.97 -20.37 0.88
N GLU A 717 -26.86 -20.93 1.35
CA GLU A 717 -26.18 -22.10 0.77
C GLU A 717 -26.70 -23.45 1.31
N ALA A 718 -27.43 -23.43 2.42
CA ALA A 718 -27.97 -24.63 3.05
C ALA A 718 -29.13 -25.21 2.24
N LYS A 719 -29.18 -26.55 2.09
CA LYS A 719 -30.22 -27.22 1.29
C LYS A 719 -31.65 -26.91 1.73
N ASN A 720 -31.88 -26.78 3.04
CA ASN A 720 -33.19 -26.51 3.63
C ASN A 720 -33.29 -25.08 4.22
N PHE A 721 -32.32 -24.20 3.89
CA PHE A 721 -32.24 -22.83 4.41
C PHE A 721 -32.27 -22.72 5.94
N THR A 722 -31.81 -23.76 6.64
CA THR A 722 -31.76 -23.88 8.10
C THR A 722 -30.45 -24.50 8.53
N LEU A 723 -29.82 -23.97 9.55
CA LEU A 723 -28.58 -24.48 10.15
C LEU A 723 -28.60 -24.34 11.68
N GLN A 724 -27.85 -25.20 12.35
CA GLN A 724 -27.56 -25.05 13.77
C GLN A 724 -26.50 -23.96 14.01
N CYS A 725 -26.56 -23.30 15.17
CA CYS A 725 -25.56 -22.32 15.57
C CYS A 725 -24.13 -22.91 15.60
N SER A 726 -23.99 -24.19 15.98
CA SER A 726 -22.69 -24.91 15.96
C SER A 726 -22.11 -25.06 14.56
N GLU A 727 -22.94 -25.31 13.54
CA GLU A 727 -22.50 -25.42 12.13
C GLU A 727 -22.08 -24.06 11.61
N ILE A 728 -22.80 -22.99 11.98
CA ILE A 728 -22.44 -21.61 11.62
C ILE A 728 -21.15 -21.19 12.34
N ALA A 729 -20.97 -21.55 13.61
CA ALA A 729 -19.73 -21.28 14.34
C ALA A 729 -18.51 -21.88 13.65
N ARG A 730 -18.61 -23.14 13.17
CA ARG A 730 -17.56 -23.77 12.38
C ARG A 730 -17.26 -23.03 11.06
N LYS A 731 -18.29 -22.52 10.37
CA LYS A 731 -18.10 -21.71 9.13
C LYS A 731 -17.48 -20.34 9.44
N LEU A 732 -17.72 -19.77 10.62
CA LEU A 732 -17.09 -18.52 11.07
C LEU A 732 -15.57 -18.66 11.26
N GLU A 733 -15.06 -19.84 11.59
CA GLU A 733 -13.62 -20.09 11.77
C GLU A 733 -12.78 -19.80 10.51
N LYS A 734 -13.42 -19.77 9.34
CA LYS A 734 -12.80 -19.34 8.09
C LYS A 734 -12.46 -17.82 8.10
N TYR A 735 -13.22 -17.04 8.82
CA TYR A 735 -13.16 -15.56 8.78
C TYR A 735 -12.60 -14.96 10.08
N ILE A 736 -12.72 -15.66 11.21
CA ILE A 736 -12.29 -15.15 12.52
C ILE A 736 -11.81 -16.30 13.41
N ASP A 737 -10.69 -16.07 14.08
CA ASP A 737 -10.10 -17.05 15.00
C ASP A 737 -10.92 -17.10 16.29
N ASN A 738 -11.24 -18.32 16.74
CA ASN A 738 -12.00 -18.57 17.96
C ASN A 738 -13.28 -17.71 18.07
N PRO A 739 -14.28 -17.91 17.19
CA PRO A 739 -15.51 -17.12 17.19
C PRO A 739 -16.25 -17.22 18.53
N SER A 740 -16.72 -16.08 19.05
CA SER A 740 -17.46 -16.02 20.30
C SER A 740 -18.92 -16.48 20.12
N ALA A 741 -19.37 -17.39 20.96
CA ALA A 741 -20.76 -17.84 20.98
C ALA A 741 -21.73 -16.73 21.36
N ASP A 742 -21.34 -15.82 22.28
CA ASP A 742 -22.16 -14.67 22.68
C ASP A 742 -22.33 -13.68 21.52
N THR A 743 -21.24 -13.44 20.78
CA THR A 743 -21.29 -12.57 19.60
C THR A 743 -22.10 -13.18 18.46
N LEU A 744 -22.01 -14.50 18.25
CA LEU A 744 -22.86 -15.22 17.31
C LEU A 744 -24.35 -15.10 17.68
N ASN A 745 -24.68 -15.28 18.95
CA ASN A 745 -26.04 -15.13 19.45
C ASN A 745 -26.56 -13.69 19.29
N HIS A 746 -25.69 -12.70 19.56
CA HIS A 746 -26.01 -11.28 19.35
C HIS A 746 -26.25 -10.97 17.85
N ALA A 747 -25.42 -11.46 16.96
CA ALA A 747 -25.57 -11.30 15.51
C ALA A 747 -26.89 -11.94 15.01
N ALA A 748 -27.26 -13.12 15.53
CA ALA A 748 -28.56 -13.73 15.27
C ALA A 748 -29.73 -12.85 15.76
N ASN A 749 -29.60 -12.19 16.91
CA ASN A 749 -30.60 -11.23 17.40
C ASN A 749 -30.71 -9.97 16.50
N VAL A 750 -29.59 -9.49 15.95
CA VAL A 750 -29.60 -8.42 14.94
C VAL A 750 -30.41 -8.85 13.73
N LEU A 751 -30.10 -10.01 13.16
CA LEU A 751 -30.74 -10.53 11.95
C LEU A 751 -32.19 -10.95 12.16
N SER A 752 -32.59 -11.39 13.35
CA SER A 752 -33.98 -11.69 13.69
C SER A 752 -34.82 -10.43 13.97
N GLY A 753 -34.19 -9.25 13.99
CA GLY A 753 -34.86 -7.96 14.23
C GLY A 753 -35.11 -7.65 15.69
N VAL A 754 -34.63 -8.47 16.64
CA VAL A 754 -34.76 -8.19 18.10
C VAL A 754 -33.99 -6.92 18.47
N TYR A 755 -32.83 -6.71 17.87
CA TYR A 755 -31.95 -5.57 18.07
C TYR A 755 -32.59 -4.20 17.68
N PHE A 756 -33.42 -4.13 16.65
CA PHE A 756 -33.87 -2.91 16.01
C PHE A 756 -35.00 -2.19 16.78
N ASP A 757 -35.13 -0.88 16.59
CA ASP A 757 -36.25 -0.10 17.03
C ASP A 757 -37.57 -0.44 16.29
N LYS A 758 -38.69 0.14 16.68
CA LYS A 758 -40.02 -0.19 16.11
C LYS A 758 -40.12 0.10 14.61
N ASN A 759 -39.52 1.18 14.15
CA ASN A 759 -39.55 1.61 12.73
C ASN A 759 -38.69 0.69 11.85
N GLU A 760 -37.49 0.41 12.30
CA GLU A 760 -36.59 -0.50 11.63
C GLU A 760 -37.12 -1.94 11.60
N LYS A 761 -37.77 -2.37 12.70
CA LYS A 761 -38.50 -3.65 12.75
C LYS A 761 -39.55 -3.74 11.66
N SER A 762 -40.32 -2.69 11.43
CA SER A 762 -41.34 -2.65 10.38
C SER A 762 -40.72 -2.72 8.99
N SER A 763 -39.66 -1.93 8.74
CA SER A 763 -38.99 -1.82 7.43
C SER A 763 -38.38 -3.13 6.95
N TYR A 764 -37.87 -3.96 7.86
CA TYR A 764 -37.17 -5.22 7.53
C TYR A 764 -37.97 -6.48 7.88
N LYS A 765 -39.29 -6.37 8.06
CA LYS A 765 -40.17 -7.46 8.49
C LYS A 765 -40.01 -8.73 7.65
N ASN A 766 -39.94 -8.62 6.34
CA ASN A 766 -39.95 -9.76 5.42
C ASN A 766 -38.58 -10.44 5.24
N ILE A 767 -37.51 -9.89 5.77
CA ILE A 767 -36.17 -10.45 5.64
C ILE A 767 -35.57 -10.94 6.95
N ARG A 768 -36.32 -10.89 8.06
CA ARG A 768 -35.86 -11.33 9.38
C ARG A 768 -35.61 -12.81 9.40
N LEU A 769 -34.52 -13.24 10.07
CA LEU A 769 -34.30 -14.63 10.36
C LEU A 769 -35.31 -15.15 11.38
N LEU A 770 -35.64 -16.42 11.24
CA LEU A 770 -36.35 -17.17 12.24
C LEU A 770 -35.35 -17.86 13.15
N LYS A 771 -35.50 -17.67 14.47
CA LYS A 771 -34.63 -18.26 15.48
C LYS A 771 -35.47 -19.16 16.36
N ASP A 772 -35.14 -20.45 16.41
CA ASP A 772 -35.73 -21.43 17.28
C ASP A 772 -34.63 -22.18 18.03
N LYS A 773 -34.49 -21.87 19.33
CA LYS A 773 -33.41 -22.37 20.20
C LYS A 773 -32.03 -22.21 19.52
N ASP A 774 -31.43 -23.30 19.09
CA ASP A 774 -30.12 -23.39 18.48
C ASP A 774 -30.16 -23.35 16.93
N ASN A 775 -31.35 -23.29 16.33
CA ASN A 775 -31.53 -23.28 14.89
C ASN A 775 -31.82 -21.86 14.37
N LEU A 776 -31.20 -21.53 13.27
CA LEU A 776 -31.46 -20.31 12.49
C LEU A 776 -31.99 -20.70 11.12
N SER A 777 -33.06 -20.04 10.67
CA SER A 777 -33.70 -20.31 9.38
C SER A 777 -33.98 -19.02 8.62
N LEU A 778 -33.98 -19.09 7.29
CA LEU A 778 -34.47 -18.00 6.45
C LEU A 778 -36.01 -17.92 6.50
N ASN A 779 -36.52 -16.69 6.41
CA ASN A 779 -37.94 -16.41 6.27
C ASN A 779 -38.47 -16.89 4.91
N LYS A 780 -39.72 -17.32 4.86
CA LYS A 780 -40.39 -17.79 3.62
C LYS A 780 -40.27 -16.83 2.44
N TYR A 781 -40.36 -15.51 2.66
CA TYR A 781 -40.24 -14.50 1.60
C TYR A 781 -38.82 -14.45 1.02
N VAL A 782 -37.81 -14.66 1.87
CA VAL A 782 -36.41 -14.73 1.43
C VAL A 782 -36.19 -16.03 0.63
N ILE A 783 -36.75 -17.15 1.07
CA ILE A 783 -36.66 -18.45 0.36
C ILE A 783 -37.33 -18.32 -1.03
N GLU A 784 -38.52 -17.73 -1.11
CA GLU A 784 -39.21 -17.46 -2.38
C GLU A 784 -38.36 -16.59 -3.30
N PHE A 785 -37.75 -15.52 -2.79
CA PHE A 785 -36.82 -14.68 -3.55
C PHE A 785 -35.61 -15.46 -4.05
N LEU A 786 -34.96 -16.30 -3.21
CA LEU A 786 -33.78 -17.08 -3.60
C LEU A 786 -34.08 -18.11 -4.68
N THR A 787 -35.30 -18.61 -4.73
CA THR A 787 -35.76 -19.68 -5.69
C THR A 787 -36.46 -19.13 -6.91
N SER A 788 -36.80 -17.83 -6.94
CA SER A 788 -37.59 -17.18 -8.02
C SER A 788 -36.79 -16.93 -9.31
N GLY A 789 -35.46 -17.03 -9.30
CA GLY A 789 -34.61 -16.62 -10.42
C GLY A 789 -34.51 -15.09 -10.58
N SER A 790 -34.79 -14.32 -9.54
CA SER A 790 -34.79 -12.87 -9.54
C SER A 790 -33.48 -12.24 -10.06
N PRO A 791 -33.57 -11.22 -10.94
CA PRO A 791 -32.43 -10.43 -11.41
C PRO A 791 -31.62 -9.72 -10.28
N LEU A 792 -32.23 -9.51 -9.09
CA LEU A 792 -31.54 -8.93 -7.95
C LEU A 792 -30.69 -9.92 -7.16
N LEU A 793 -30.89 -11.22 -7.34
CA LEU A 793 -30.16 -12.24 -6.60
C LEU A 793 -28.65 -12.16 -6.79
N PRO A 794 -28.10 -11.96 -8.00
CA PRO A 794 -26.66 -11.74 -8.18
C PRO A 794 -26.13 -10.54 -7.37
N TRP A 795 -26.88 -9.44 -7.31
CA TRP A 795 -26.48 -8.22 -6.57
C TRP A 795 -26.45 -8.44 -5.06
N VAL A 796 -27.40 -9.19 -4.51
CA VAL A 796 -27.43 -9.54 -3.09
C VAL A 796 -26.25 -10.46 -2.75
N LYS A 797 -25.99 -11.49 -3.56
CA LYS A 797 -24.86 -12.41 -3.37
C LYS A 797 -23.52 -11.66 -3.43
N ASP A 798 -23.36 -10.80 -4.43
CA ASP A 798 -22.16 -9.99 -4.61
C ASP A 798 -21.91 -9.05 -3.42
N ALA A 799 -22.95 -8.38 -2.93
CA ALA A 799 -22.82 -7.49 -1.76
C ALA A 799 -22.37 -8.24 -0.49
N ILE A 800 -22.91 -9.45 -0.26
CA ILE A 800 -22.49 -10.30 0.86
C ILE A 800 -21.03 -10.74 0.69
N GLU A 801 -20.66 -11.21 -0.49
CA GLU A 801 -19.29 -11.65 -0.80
C GLU A 801 -18.29 -10.48 -0.70
N TYR A 802 -18.67 -9.30 -1.23
CA TYR A 802 -17.88 -8.08 -1.08
C TYR A 802 -17.61 -7.77 0.40
N GLY A 803 -18.65 -7.81 1.24
CA GLY A 803 -18.51 -7.53 2.67
C GLY A 803 -17.56 -8.49 3.38
N LEU A 804 -17.64 -9.78 3.07
CA LEU A 804 -16.76 -10.80 3.64
C LEU A 804 -15.30 -10.64 3.17
N ARG A 805 -15.08 -10.41 1.89
CA ARG A 805 -13.73 -10.21 1.34
C ARG A 805 -13.10 -8.91 1.86
N ARG A 806 -13.89 -7.83 1.90
CA ARG A 806 -13.45 -6.57 2.50
C ARG A 806 -13.06 -6.76 3.97
N TYR A 807 -13.88 -7.48 4.74
CA TYR A 807 -13.56 -7.80 6.14
C TYR A 807 -12.21 -8.51 6.27
N VAL A 808 -11.98 -9.56 5.48
CA VAL A 808 -10.71 -10.30 5.51
C VAL A 808 -9.53 -9.40 5.13
N SER A 809 -9.69 -8.56 4.13
CA SER A 809 -8.64 -7.61 3.71
C SER A 809 -8.32 -6.58 4.80
N GLU A 810 -9.34 -6.00 5.47
CA GLU A 810 -9.16 -4.96 6.49
C GLU A 810 -8.74 -5.51 7.87
N PHE A 811 -9.31 -6.64 8.29
CA PHE A 811 -9.20 -7.17 9.66
C PHE A 811 -8.41 -8.48 9.76
N GLY A 812 -8.19 -9.19 8.65
CA GLY A 812 -7.64 -10.54 8.67
C GLY A 812 -8.57 -11.53 9.37
N THR A 813 -8.00 -12.51 10.07
CA THR A 813 -8.78 -13.48 10.88
C THR A 813 -8.68 -13.19 12.39
N VAL A 814 -8.09 -12.08 12.78
CA VAL A 814 -7.86 -11.73 14.18
C VAL A 814 -9.19 -11.49 14.91
N ASN A 815 -9.34 -12.13 16.07
CA ASN A 815 -10.45 -11.86 16.97
C ASN A 815 -10.07 -10.73 17.94
N TYR A 816 -10.65 -9.55 17.74
CA TYR A 816 -10.38 -8.38 18.60
C TYR A 816 -11.14 -8.42 19.94
N GLY A 817 -11.94 -9.45 20.18
CA GLY A 817 -12.71 -9.59 21.43
C GLY A 817 -14.04 -8.82 21.41
N THR A 818 -14.52 -8.46 22.61
CA THR A 818 -15.70 -7.63 22.80
C THR A 818 -15.35 -6.57 23.84
N PRO A 819 -15.39 -5.28 23.49
CA PRO A 819 -15.73 -4.65 22.21
C PRO A 819 -14.82 -5.02 21.03
N PHE A 820 -15.38 -5.18 19.83
CA PHE A 820 -14.65 -5.57 18.63
C PHE A 820 -14.11 -4.34 17.89
N PHE A 821 -12.99 -3.78 18.37
CA PHE A 821 -12.39 -2.57 17.81
C PHE A 821 -10.93 -2.83 17.40
N LYS A 822 -10.63 -2.60 16.13
CA LYS A 822 -9.27 -2.59 15.59
C LYS A 822 -8.70 -1.18 15.71
N LEU A 823 -7.51 -1.07 16.29
CA LEU A 823 -6.78 0.18 16.46
C LEU A 823 -6.60 0.91 15.12
N TYR A 824 -6.82 2.22 15.12
CA TYR A 824 -6.72 3.14 13.96
C TYR A 824 -7.68 2.85 12.80
N SER A 825 -8.70 2.02 13.02
CA SER A 825 -9.79 1.82 12.06
C SER A 825 -10.91 2.84 12.26
N GLU A 826 -11.64 3.10 11.17
CA GLU A 826 -12.76 4.04 11.16
C GLU A 826 -14.06 3.38 11.59
N TYR A 827 -14.86 4.09 12.38
CA TYR A 827 -16.17 3.64 12.86
C TYR A 827 -17.17 4.78 12.84
N SER A 828 -18.39 4.53 12.40
CA SER A 828 -19.48 5.44 12.75
C SER A 828 -19.93 5.15 14.19
N MET A 829 -20.43 6.17 14.86
CA MET A 829 -20.97 6.01 16.24
C MET A 829 -22.02 4.90 16.31
N ARG A 830 -22.85 4.77 15.27
CA ARG A 830 -23.89 3.75 15.19
C ARG A 830 -23.32 2.33 15.07
N ASP A 831 -22.21 2.15 14.33
CA ASP A 831 -21.63 0.83 14.09
C ASP A 831 -20.99 0.27 15.37
N THR A 832 -20.63 1.12 16.33
CA THR A 832 -20.02 0.68 17.58
C THR A 832 -20.99 -0.09 18.49
N ALA A 833 -22.30 0.14 18.38
CA ALA A 833 -23.29 -0.55 19.21
C ALA A 833 -23.30 -2.08 19.00
N PRO A 834 -23.42 -2.63 17.77
CA PRO A 834 -23.32 -4.08 17.58
C PRO A 834 -21.92 -4.62 17.90
N LEU A 835 -20.85 -3.81 17.76
CA LEU A 835 -19.48 -4.25 18.06
C LEU A 835 -19.20 -4.38 19.57
N THR A 836 -20.03 -3.76 20.42
CA THR A 836 -20.01 -3.96 21.88
C THR A 836 -21.01 -5.02 22.36
N ASN A 837 -21.65 -5.76 21.45
CA ASN A 837 -22.77 -6.68 21.74
C ASN A 837 -23.93 -6.03 22.51
N TYR A 838 -24.18 -4.74 22.27
CA TYR A 838 -25.26 -4.01 22.93
C TYR A 838 -26.64 -4.56 22.51
N GLU A 839 -27.50 -4.82 23.47
CA GLU A 839 -28.75 -5.60 23.27
C GLU A 839 -29.74 -4.99 22.29
N LYS A 840 -29.84 -3.65 22.24
CA LYS A 840 -30.81 -2.93 21.40
C LYS A 840 -30.21 -1.66 20.82
N ALA A 841 -30.65 -1.28 19.62
CA ALA A 841 -30.35 0.02 19.06
C ALA A 841 -30.83 1.13 20.01
N HIS A 842 -29.93 1.98 20.46
CA HIS A 842 -30.20 3.05 21.44
C HIS A 842 -29.89 4.42 20.87
N SER A 843 -30.64 5.43 21.28
CA SER A 843 -30.47 6.81 20.79
C SER A 843 -29.11 7.42 21.13
N SER A 844 -28.45 6.96 22.21
CA SER A 844 -27.10 7.40 22.60
C SER A 844 -26.07 7.18 21.52
N PHE A 845 -26.20 6.11 20.71
CA PHE A 845 -25.31 5.82 19.57
C PHE A 845 -25.58 6.69 18.32
N ARG A 846 -26.36 7.75 18.45
CA ARG A 846 -26.74 8.65 17.34
C ARG A 846 -26.22 10.10 17.50
N GLY A 847 -25.55 10.44 18.62
CA GLY A 847 -25.11 11.83 18.81
C GLY A 847 -24.56 12.20 20.19
N GLN A 848 -24.30 11.23 21.08
CA GLN A 848 -23.71 11.53 22.39
C GLN A 848 -22.19 11.35 22.37
N GLY A 849 -21.43 12.38 22.79
CA GLY A 849 -19.98 12.33 22.86
C GLY A 849 -19.45 11.33 23.90
N LEU A 850 -20.24 10.95 24.89
CA LEU A 850 -19.92 9.93 25.89
C LEU A 850 -21.04 8.89 25.94
N ILE A 851 -20.71 7.63 25.68
CA ILE A 851 -21.64 6.50 25.77
C ILE A 851 -21.20 5.59 26.91
N THR A 852 -22.04 5.46 27.93
CA THR A 852 -21.85 4.63 29.13
C THR A 852 -22.78 3.42 29.15
N ALA A 853 -23.37 3.09 28.01
CA ALA A 853 -24.34 2.03 27.86
C ALA A 853 -23.78 0.62 28.18
N VAL A 854 -22.46 0.44 28.02
CA VAL A 854 -21.74 -0.77 28.41
C VAL A 854 -21.09 -0.51 29.76
N LYS A 855 -21.38 -1.31 30.78
CA LYS A 855 -21.01 -1.02 32.19
C LYS A 855 -19.49 -0.91 32.40
N SER A 856 -18.70 -1.74 31.71
CA SER A 856 -17.24 -1.81 31.87
C SER A 856 -16.46 -1.06 30.78
N ASP A 857 -17.17 -0.54 29.75
CA ASP A 857 -16.53 0.06 28.59
C ASP A 857 -17.26 1.35 28.19
N TYR A 858 -16.60 2.50 28.40
CA TYR A 858 -17.12 3.81 28.02
C TYR A 858 -16.55 4.21 26.68
N LEU A 859 -17.41 4.67 25.76
CA LEU A 859 -17.01 5.12 24.43
C LEU A 859 -17.02 6.65 24.39
N LEU A 860 -15.87 7.25 24.07
CA LEU A 860 -15.65 8.69 23.99
C LEU A 860 -15.51 9.10 22.54
N PHE A 861 -16.43 9.95 22.05
CA PHE A 861 -16.43 10.43 20.67
C PHE A 861 -16.14 11.92 20.65
N VAL A 862 -15.07 12.31 19.94
CA VAL A 862 -14.54 13.67 19.94
C VAL A 862 -14.41 14.22 18.53
N ASP A 863 -14.93 15.44 18.34
CA ASP A 863 -14.71 16.27 17.15
C ASP A 863 -13.62 17.29 17.48
N LEU A 864 -12.45 17.22 16.80
CA LEU A 864 -11.31 18.12 17.06
C LEU A 864 -11.60 19.54 16.60
N TYR A 865 -12.19 19.71 15.42
CA TYR A 865 -12.56 21.01 14.86
C TYR A 865 -14.07 21.07 14.67
N LYS A 866 -14.65 22.15 15.13
CA LYS A 866 -16.11 22.38 15.12
C LYS A 866 -16.47 23.43 14.08
N GLU A 867 -17.69 23.33 13.53
CA GLU A 867 -18.21 24.34 12.57
C GLU A 867 -18.32 25.71 13.26
N GLU A 868 -18.05 26.81 12.53
CA GLU A 868 -18.24 28.18 13.03
C GLU A 868 -19.70 28.41 13.46
N GLY A 869 -19.90 29.08 14.59
CA GLY A 869 -21.25 29.43 15.10
C GLY A 869 -21.84 28.42 16.10
N ILE A 870 -21.07 27.46 16.59
CA ILE A 870 -21.53 26.60 17.71
C ILE A 870 -21.61 27.41 19.01
N LYS A 871 -22.71 27.19 19.79
CA LYS A 871 -22.89 27.84 21.08
C LYS A 871 -21.72 27.52 22.02
N ASP A 872 -21.20 28.50 22.75
CA ASP A 872 -20.11 28.35 23.74
C ASP A 872 -20.32 27.21 24.74
N SER A 873 -21.56 26.90 25.07
CA SER A 873 -21.94 25.80 25.97
C SER A 873 -21.63 24.38 25.44
N VAL A 874 -21.27 24.24 24.17
CA VAL A 874 -20.94 22.97 23.49
C VAL A 874 -19.55 23.03 22.87
N ASN A 875 -18.80 24.11 23.08
CA ASN A 875 -17.45 24.29 22.58
C ASN A 875 -16.44 23.75 23.60
N TYR A 876 -16.17 22.44 23.55
CA TYR A 876 -15.19 21.75 24.41
C TYR A 876 -13.76 22.01 23.88
N ASP A 877 -12.77 22.17 24.78
CA ASP A 877 -11.36 22.33 24.46
C ASP A 877 -10.66 20.95 24.41
N ASP A 878 -11.14 20.09 23.50
CA ASP A 878 -10.60 18.76 23.29
C ASP A 878 -9.45 18.83 22.30
N ARG A 879 -8.24 18.37 22.69
CA ARG A 879 -7.05 18.46 21.84
C ARG A 879 -5.95 17.49 22.23
N PHE A 880 -5.07 17.20 21.29
CA PHE A 880 -3.81 16.54 21.59
C PHE A 880 -2.84 17.48 22.29
N LEU A 881 -2.21 17.03 23.36
CA LEU A 881 -1.06 17.67 24.01
C LEU A 881 0.27 17.07 23.50
N SER A 882 0.23 15.82 23.08
CA SER A 882 1.30 15.09 22.41
C SER A 882 0.73 13.85 21.71
N PRO A 883 1.46 13.11 20.87
CA PRO A 883 0.96 11.88 20.25
C PRO A 883 0.45 10.82 21.25
N ARG A 884 0.78 10.97 22.53
CA ARG A 884 0.41 10.03 23.60
C ARG A 884 -0.51 10.62 24.68
N VAL A 885 -0.72 11.94 24.68
CA VAL A 885 -1.51 12.62 25.70
C VAL A 885 -2.62 13.44 25.08
N PHE A 886 -3.85 13.19 25.51
CA PHE A 886 -5.05 13.84 24.98
C PHE A 886 -5.81 14.57 26.11
N GLN A 887 -6.07 15.87 25.96
CA GLN A 887 -6.95 16.64 26.84
C GLN A 887 -8.40 16.45 26.38
N TRP A 888 -9.30 16.15 27.33
CA TRP A 888 -10.71 15.93 27.06
C TRP A 888 -11.60 16.59 28.11
N GLN A 889 -12.78 17.01 27.67
CA GLN A 889 -13.82 17.59 28.54
C GLN A 889 -15.07 16.71 28.55
N SER A 890 -15.56 16.41 29.76
CA SER A 890 -16.78 15.65 29.94
C SER A 890 -18.03 16.44 29.48
N PRO A 891 -19.15 15.75 29.21
CA PRO A 891 -20.42 16.46 29.00
C PRO A 891 -20.75 17.41 30.16
N ASN A 892 -21.37 18.57 29.85
CA ASN A 892 -21.74 19.64 30.82
C ASN A 892 -22.66 19.18 31.96
N SER A 893 -23.22 17.98 31.89
CA SER A 893 -24.04 17.40 32.97
C SER A 893 -23.24 16.60 33.99
N THR A 894 -21.97 16.27 33.69
CA THR A 894 -21.16 15.34 34.48
C THR A 894 -20.50 16.07 35.65
N LYS A 895 -20.69 15.53 36.85
CA LYS A 895 -20.01 15.99 38.08
C LYS A 895 -18.94 15.00 38.51
N GLN A 896 -17.84 15.46 39.11
CA GLN A 896 -16.79 14.59 39.66
C GLN A 896 -17.35 13.58 40.68
N ALA A 897 -18.27 14.01 41.54
CA ALA A 897 -18.91 13.17 42.56
C ALA A 897 -19.99 12.21 42.03
N SER A 898 -20.35 12.26 40.72
CA SER A 898 -21.26 11.28 40.11
C SER A 898 -20.56 9.96 39.80
N ASP A 899 -21.31 8.85 39.74
CA ASP A 899 -20.75 7.53 39.38
C ASP A 899 -20.00 7.58 38.04
N ILE A 900 -20.57 8.30 37.07
CA ILE A 900 -19.92 8.48 35.76
C ILE A 900 -18.61 9.30 35.90
N GLY A 901 -18.65 10.43 36.67
CA GLY A 901 -17.46 11.25 36.88
C GLY A 901 -16.36 10.50 37.64
N ASN A 902 -16.75 9.79 38.72
CA ASN A 902 -15.82 8.95 39.46
C ASN A 902 -15.21 7.84 38.61
N ASN A 903 -16.01 7.18 37.76
CA ASN A 903 -15.52 6.15 36.84
C ASN A 903 -14.60 6.72 35.75
N LEU A 904 -14.79 7.95 35.29
CA LEU A 904 -13.90 8.61 34.33
C LEU A 904 -12.57 8.98 34.98
N ILE A 905 -12.61 9.55 36.23
CA ILE A 905 -11.39 10.02 36.92
C ILE A 905 -10.54 8.83 37.40
N HIS A 906 -11.19 7.80 37.99
CA HIS A 906 -10.54 6.63 38.58
C HIS A 906 -10.78 5.36 37.77
N ASN A 907 -10.71 5.48 36.45
CA ASN A 907 -11.10 4.41 35.54
C ASN A 907 -10.32 3.10 35.75
N LYS A 908 -9.03 3.18 36.10
CA LYS A 908 -8.18 2.00 36.39
C LYS A 908 -8.67 1.26 37.65
N ASP A 909 -8.88 2.01 38.74
CA ASP A 909 -9.29 1.44 40.04
C ASP A 909 -10.70 0.85 39.96
N ASN A 910 -11.59 1.52 39.23
CA ASN A 910 -12.98 1.11 39.02
C ASN A 910 -13.12 0.06 37.90
N LYS A 911 -12.00 -0.35 37.24
CA LYS A 911 -11.95 -1.32 36.15
C LYS A 911 -12.89 -0.95 35.00
N VAL A 912 -12.93 0.32 34.64
CA VAL A 912 -13.66 0.85 33.49
C VAL A 912 -12.69 1.15 32.35
N ASN A 913 -12.90 0.54 31.21
CA ASN A 913 -12.14 0.82 30.00
C ASN A 913 -12.71 2.08 29.31
N LEU A 914 -11.86 3.05 29.04
CA LEU A 914 -12.21 4.22 28.25
C LEU A 914 -11.71 4.05 26.82
N HIS A 915 -12.62 4.04 25.84
CA HIS A 915 -12.30 3.87 24.42
C HIS A 915 -12.40 5.21 23.72
N LEU A 916 -11.28 5.72 23.18
CA LEU A 916 -11.22 7.03 22.54
C LEU A 916 -11.41 6.91 21.01
N PHE A 917 -12.38 7.64 20.50
CA PHE A 917 -12.71 7.79 19.09
C PHE A 917 -12.63 9.26 18.71
N VAL A 918 -11.81 9.59 17.73
CA VAL A 918 -11.54 10.97 17.32
C VAL A 918 -11.79 11.13 15.83
N ARG A 919 -12.37 12.24 15.42
CA ARG A 919 -12.37 12.68 14.02
C ARG A 919 -12.00 14.15 13.92
N LYS A 920 -11.45 14.53 12.79
CA LYS A 920 -11.00 15.91 12.56
C LYS A 920 -12.20 16.85 12.44
N TYR A 921 -13.11 16.57 11.52
CA TYR A 921 -14.32 17.34 11.25
C TYR A 921 -15.57 16.46 11.37
N PRO A 922 -16.71 17.02 11.82
CA PRO A 922 -17.96 16.27 11.90
C PRO A 922 -18.53 15.89 10.53
N LYS A 923 -18.23 16.68 9.49
CA LYS A 923 -18.68 16.45 8.10
C LYS A 923 -17.56 16.72 7.11
N LEU A 924 -17.51 15.92 6.05
CA LEU A 924 -16.70 16.11 4.87
C LEU A 924 -17.64 16.19 3.65
N GLU A 925 -17.57 17.28 2.90
CA GLU A 925 -18.45 17.54 1.73
C GLU A 925 -19.96 17.37 2.05
N GLY A 926 -20.37 17.73 3.26
CA GLY A 926 -21.75 17.58 3.73
C GLY A 926 -22.14 16.16 4.22
N ILE A 927 -21.24 15.20 4.14
CA ILE A 927 -21.41 13.81 4.60
C ILE A 927 -20.79 13.65 5.98
N THR A 928 -21.48 12.98 6.91
CA THR A 928 -20.94 12.70 8.25
C THR A 928 -19.67 11.88 8.17
N ALA A 929 -18.59 12.41 8.72
CA ALA A 929 -17.29 11.73 8.76
C ALA A 929 -17.29 10.63 9.84
N PRO A 930 -16.60 9.49 9.60
CA PRO A 930 -16.37 8.46 10.60
C PRO A 930 -15.39 8.95 11.68
N PHE A 931 -15.37 8.25 12.82
CA PHE A 931 -14.35 8.43 13.86
C PHE A 931 -13.25 7.39 13.71
N ILE A 932 -12.04 7.75 14.03
CA ILE A 932 -10.89 6.85 14.10
C ILE A 932 -10.73 6.36 15.55
N TYR A 933 -10.63 5.06 15.76
CA TYR A 933 -10.42 4.47 17.08
C TYR A 933 -8.93 4.57 17.47
N LEU A 934 -8.61 5.35 18.51
CA LEU A 934 -7.26 5.58 19.00
C LEU A 934 -6.83 4.61 20.12
N GLY A 935 -7.71 3.68 20.47
CA GLY A 935 -7.41 2.69 21.51
C GLY A 935 -7.98 3.04 22.88
N LYS A 936 -7.54 2.29 23.89
CA LYS A 936 -7.88 2.56 25.28
C LYS A 936 -7.04 3.70 25.82
N VAL A 937 -7.64 4.46 26.73
CA VAL A 937 -7.00 5.57 27.41
C VAL A 937 -7.20 5.45 28.93
N ASN A 938 -6.29 6.04 29.66
CA ASN A 938 -6.36 6.11 31.12
C ASN A 938 -6.23 7.55 31.59
N THR A 939 -7.05 7.96 32.53
CA THR A 939 -6.96 9.29 33.14
C THR A 939 -5.62 9.42 33.89
N ILE A 940 -4.92 10.54 33.67
CA ILE A 940 -3.68 10.88 34.36
C ILE A 940 -4.07 11.48 35.73
N ASP A 941 -3.58 10.89 36.81
CA ASP A 941 -3.89 11.29 38.17
C ASP A 941 -3.61 12.78 38.41
N GLY A 942 -4.49 13.44 39.14
CA GLY A 942 -4.34 14.86 39.50
C GLY A 942 -4.64 15.85 38.37
N THR A 943 -4.99 15.39 37.16
CA THR A 943 -5.29 16.29 36.03
C THR A 943 -6.75 16.69 35.95
N ALA A 944 -7.68 15.99 36.64
CA ALA A 944 -9.09 16.30 36.64
C ALA A 944 -9.37 17.66 37.34
N LYS A 945 -9.96 18.62 36.60
CA LYS A 945 -10.26 19.97 37.02
C LYS A 945 -11.67 20.37 36.63
N GLY A 946 -12.30 21.25 37.45
CA GLY A 946 -13.62 21.74 37.16
C GLY A 946 -14.74 20.74 37.48
N ASP A 947 -15.96 21.19 37.33
CA ASP A 947 -17.19 20.40 37.53
C ASP A 947 -18.22 20.95 36.53
N LYS A 948 -18.76 20.12 35.64
CA LYS A 948 -19.74 20.49 34.61
C LYS A 948 -19.25 21.53 33.57
N PRO A 949 -18.24 21.23 32.74
CA PRO A 949 -17.59 19.95 32.52
C PRO A 949 -16.38 19.69 33.42
N ILE A 950 -15.95 18.45 33.48
CA ILE A 950 -14.66 18.03 34.04
C ILE A 950 -13.65 18.01 32.89
N THR A 951 -12.58 18.79 33.02
CA THR A 951 -11.43 18.70 32.12
C THR A 951 -10.40 17.74 32.70
N MET A 952 -9.94 16.80 31.91
CA MET A 952 -8.92 15.83 32.33
C MET A 952 -8.01 15.45 31.18
N ASN A 953 -6.81 14.96 31.50
CA ASN A 953 -5.86 14.47 30.52
C ASN A 953 -5.84 12.95 30.53
N PHE A 954 -5.85 12.37 29.35
CA PHE A 954 -5.76 10.93 29.13
C PHE A 954 -4.36 10.56 28.61
N LEU A 955 -3.81 9.48 29.15
CA LEU A 955 -2.66 8.78 28.60
C LEU A 955 -3.17 7.66 27.68
N LEU A 956 -2.83 7.70 26.41
CA LEU A 956 -3.15 6.64 25.45
C LEU A 956 -2.28 5.40 25.73
N GLU A 957 -2.88 4.20 25.66
CA GLU A 957 -2.12 2.95 25.77
C GLU A 957 -1.15 2.80 24.58
N ASN A 958 -1.56 3.24 23.40
CA ASN A 958 -0.77 3.22 22.17
C ASN A 958 -0.52 4.66 21.71
N GLU A 959 0.71 4.96 21.35
CA GLU A 959 1.07 6.24 20.76
C GLU A 959 0.48 6.36 19.34
N VAL A 960 -0.15 7.50 19.03
CA VAL A 960 -0.70 7.73 17.70
C VAL A 960 0.42 7.85 16.69
N PRO A 961 0.41 7.07 15.59
CA PRO A 961 1.44 7.18 14.55
C PRO A 961 1.55 8.60 14.00
N ASP A 962 2.78 9.08 13.77
CA ASP A 962 3.05 10.47 13.40
C ASP A 962 2.24 10.93 12.18
N GLN A 963 2.09 10.09 11.16
CA GLN A 963 1.28 10.42 9.99
C GLN A 963 -0.20 10.65 10.38
N LEU A 964 -0.79 9.75 11.16
CA LEU A 964 -2.18 9.90 11.63
C LEU A 964 -2.32 11.09 12.59
N TYR A 965 -1.33 11.29 13.46
CA TYR A 965 -1.29 12.43 14.35
C TYR A 965 -1.31 13.75 13.55
N ASN A 966 -0.43 13.86 12.54
CA ASN A 966 -0.39 15.02 11.65
C ASN A 966 -1.69 15.18 10.85
N GLU A 967 -2.29 14.10 10.33
CA GLU A 967 -3.60 14.14 9.67
C GLU A 967 -4.69 14.73 10.57
N LEU A 968 -4.66 14.43 11.88
CA LEU A 968 -5.65 14.89 12.85
C LEU A 968 -5.44 16.34 13.29
N ILE A 969 -4.18 16.80 13.48
CA ILE A 969 -3.89 18.12 14.05
C ILE A 969 -3.56 19.20 13.02
N THR A 970 -3.08 18.83 11.81
CA THR A 970 -2.64 19.81 10.81
C THR A 970 -3.82 20.33 10.01
N ILE A 971 -4.04 21.63 10.00
CA ILE A 971 -4.92 22.31 9.05
C ILE A 971 -4.03 22.76 7.89
N VAL A 972 -4.23 22.19 6.71
CA VAL A 972 -3.57 22.67 5.49
C VAL A 972 -4.51 23.73 4.89
N ASP A 973 -4.24 24.99 5.20
CA ASP A 973 -4.94 26.12 4.58
C ASP A 973 -4.49 26.21 3.11
N GLY A 974 -5.45 26.29 2.19
CA GLY A 974 -5.17 26.74 0.84
C GLY A 974 -4.69 28.19 0.93
N ASP A 975 -3.56 28.52 0.31
CA ASP A 975 -2.96 29.84 0.29
C ASP A 975 -4.04 30.96 0.26
N SER A 976 -4.15 31.70 1.33
CA SER A 976 -4.64 33.06 1.25
C SER A 976 -3.65 33.80 0.36
N ASP A 977 -4.10 34.34 -0.76
CA ASP A 977 -3.31 35.20 -1.62
C ASP A 977 -2.58 36.26 -0.76
N GLU A 978 -1.36 35.98 -0.35
CA GLU A 978 -0.43 37.04 -0.03
C GLU A 978 0.00 37.61 -1.39
N THR A 979 -0.71 38.62 -1.81
CA THR A 979 -0.24 39.62 -2.79
C THR A 979 1.01 40.24 -2.19
N GLU A 980 2.17 39.67 -2.53
CA GLU A 980 3.41 40.40 -2.44
C GLU A 980 3.38 41.44 -3.54
N ASP A 981 3.26 42.75 -3.14
CA ASP A 981 3.61 43.92 -3.92
C ASP A 981 5.11 43.97 -4.24
#